data_15f6588673a854c17e0e5f517af0a28c
#
_entry.id   15f6588673a854c17e0e5f517af0a28c
#
_cell.length_a   1.000
_cell.length_b   1.000
_cell.length_c   1.000
_cell.angle_alpha   90.00
_cell.angle_beta   90.00
_cell.angle_gamma   90.00
#
_symmetry.space_group_name_H-M   'P 1'
#
loop_
_entity.id
_entity.type
_entity.pdbx_description
1 polymer ?
#
loop_
_entity_poly.entity_id
_entity_poly.type
_entity_poly.pdbx_seq_one_letter_code
_entity_poly.pdbx_strand_id
1 'polypeptide(L)'
;MSSGGFPSSRRRRAPLPPSHRETRHPHRQVRPTESRRPGTRKQLAANRHIRNTRLTSNESAVSVVRTIVRDVTSSGDQLSFSDLASADLESTLDNEFSDRSLFDTTLVVVDLETTGGSATNDRITEIGAVKIRGGEVLGEFATLVDPGLPIPPQIVALTGITEAMVYDAPRIDEVLPSFIEFARGSILVAHNARFDMSFLRQNALRLHLQWPFSATLCTVTMARRILGRDEAPTVRLSALADLFDVTVRPTHRALDDARATVEVFHHLLERVGNQGVQSYRELTRYLPRTDPRLRAKRHLADRIPARPGVYLFRGPSDEVLYVGTASDLRRRVRSYFSGADPRRRIGEMVMLAERVDHVECAHALEAGVRELRLLAAHAPAYNRRSTQPHRGWWVTLSNERFARLRVARTPGEISIGPIGKRTTATAIADLIAHAAGLRTCTTRLGATATHHWCRLPDDGGRVVGGCAAASTRPQTLPDYLPSVTSVVDLILGRSDTILERLSQRLDVVSDAQMYETAARHRDRMAATIDQLARCQRLSSLCAIAELVVARSDGAGGWELAVIRHGRLAAAGTAPRGHAPMPVVAELVAAAETVLPDDTPLRGASPEEAGLLYRWVSDPGSRIVDSSDALATPVGSAQRWLEWSQTAHDARDIRTPRHRSRPRADGGRLRLPA
;
A
#
# COMPACT_ATOMS: atom_id res chain seq x y z
N MET A 1 -72.31 -19.02 15.64
CA MET A 1 -73.33 -18.05 15.19
C MET A 1 -72.64 -17.16 14.16
N SER A 2 -73.10 -17.30 12.93
CA SER A 2 -73.23 -16.34 11.83
C SER A 2 -71.91 -15.83 11.27
N SER A 3 -71.40 -16.33 10.18
CA SER A 3 -71.81 -16.39 8.75
C SER A 3 -71.69 -15.06 8.02
N GLY A 4 -71.00 -15.11 6.90
CA GLY A 4 -71.07 -14.24 5.74
C GLY A 4 -69.70 -13.73 5.34
N GLY A 5 -69.16 -13.90 4.19
CA GLY A 5 -69.63 -14.34 2.91
C GLY A 5 -68.74 -13.65 1.86
N PHE A 6 -68.16 -14.40 0.98
CA PHE A 6 -67.44 -13.89 -0.20
C PHE A 6 -68.38 -13.19 -1.19
N PRO A 7 -67.84 -12.32 -2.09
CA PRO A 7 -67.82 -12.79 -3.45
C PRO A 7 -66.54 -12.40 -4.25
N SER A 8 -66.28 -13.27 -5.21
CA SER A 8 -65.37 -13.25 -6.36
C SER A 8 -65.79 -12.25 -7.44
N SER A 9 -64.82 -11.64 -8.16
CA SER A 9 -64.97 -11.27 -9.58
C SER A 9 -63.58 -11.13 -10.23
N ARG A 10 -63.21 -12.08 -11.00
CA ARG A 10 -63.04 -12.18 -12.47
C ARG A 10 -62.41 -10.96 -13.18
N ARG A 11 -61.18 -11.26 -13.66
CA ARG A 11 -60.61 -11.05 -15.01
C ARG A 11 -61.00 -9.80 -15.79
N ARG A 12 -59.95 -9.09 -16.27
CA ARG A 12 -59.81 -8.75 -17.71
C ARG A 12 -58.32 -8.63 -18.07
N ARG A 13 -57.95 -9.41 -19.10
CA ARG A 13 -56.75 -9.23 -19.96
C ARG A 13 -57.06 -8.21 -21.03
N ALA A 14 -56.11 -7.41 -21.47
CA ALA A 14 -56.04 -6.81 -22.81
C ALA A 14 -54.60 -6.30 -23.10
N PRO A 15 -54.27 -6.02 -24.38
CA PRO A 15 -53.36 -6.86 -25.16
C PRO A 15 -52.10 -6.10 -25.59
N LEU A 16 -51.10 -6.84 -26.10
CA LEU A 16 -49.89 -6.39 -26.80
C LEU A 16 -50.24 -5.82 -28.20
N PRO A 17 -49.51 -4.83 -28.73
CA PRO A 17 -49.43 -4.58 -30.16
C PRO A 17 -48.11 -5.05 -30.80
N PRO A 18 -48.06 -5.13 -32.13
CA PRO A 18 -47.31 -6.15 -32.83
C PRO A 18 -45.96 -5.69 -33.38
N SER A 19 -45.17 -6.72 -33.74
CA SER A 19 -43.93 -6.71 -34.51
C SER A 19 -44.10 -6.15 -35.92
N HIS A 20 -43.13 -5.40 -36.41
CA HIS A 20 -42.88 -5.25 -37.86
C HIS A 20 -41.46 -5.70 -38.21
N ARG A 21 -41.45 -6.57 -39.20
CA ARG A 21 -40.33 -7.24 -39.89
C ARG A 21 -39.69 -6.35 -40.95
N GLU A 22 -38.40 -6.58 -41.14
CA GLU A 22 -37.62 -6.73 -42.36
C GLU A 22 -37.72 -5.64 -43.47
N THR A 23 -36.55 -5.10 -43.86
CA THR A 23 -36.09 -5.27 -45.26
C THR A 23 -34.55 -5.19 -45.33
N ARG A 24 -34.05 -6.07 -46.22
CA ARG A 24 -32.65 -6.39 -46.57
C ARG A 24 -32.04 -5.39 -47.57
N HIS A 25 -30.72 -5.18 -47.43
CA HIS A 25 -29.60 -5.06 -48.38
C HIS A 25 -29.81 -4.48 -49.80
N PRO A 26 -28.79 -4.03 -50.58
CA PRO A 26 -27.42 -4.58 -50.65
C PRO A 26 -26.24 -3.60 -50.93
N HIS A 27 -25.02 -4.12 -50.65
CA HIS A 27 -23.71 -3.92 -51.32
C HIS A 27 -23.43 -2.72 -52.24
N ARG A 28 -22.29 -2.06 -51.95
CA ARG A 28 -21.29 -1.77 -53.01
C ARG A 28 -19.89 -1.61 -52.45
N GLN A 29 -19.02 -2.53 -52.84
CA GLN A 29 -17.55 -2.43 -52.80
C GLN A 29 -17.10 -1.39 -53.85
N VAL A 30 -16.04 -0.63 -53.53
CA VAL A 30 -15.02 -0.21 -54.51
C VAL A 30 -13.71 0.02 -53.76
N ARG A 31 -12.70 -0.73 -54.09
CA ARG A 31 -11.26 -0.48 -53.99
C ARG A 31 -10.76 -0.23 -55.44
N PRO A 32 -9.47 0.07 -55.65
CA PRO A 32 -8.60 1.16 -55.22
C PRO A 32 -7.99 1.87 -56.46
N THR A 33 -7.26 2.98 -56.29
CA THR A 33 -6.23 3.36 -57.28
C THR A 33 -5.04 4.02 -56.61
N GLU A 34 -3.88 3.45 -56.90
CA GLU A 34 -2.54 3.99 -56.76
C GLU A 34 -2.35 5.24 -57.65
N SER A 35 -1.48 6.16 -57.28
CA SER A 35 -0.31 6.50 -58.07
C SER A 35 0.52 7.69 -57.53
N ARG A 36 1.80 7.42 -57.44
CA ARG A 36 2.97 8.21 -57.84
C ARG A 36 3.48 9.36 -56.99
N ARG A 37 4.66 9.09 -56.46
CA ARG A 37 5.79 10.05 -56.33
C ARG A 37 6.20 10.56 -57.74
N PRO A 38 7.00 11.66 -57.88
CA PRO A 38 8.31 11.86 -57.30
C PRO A 38 8.79 13.35 -57.11
N GLY A 39 9.93 13.45 -56.42
CA GLY A 39 11.09 14.26 -56.81
C GLY A 39 11.22 15.65 -56.17
N THR A 40 12.20 16.07 -55.62
CA THR A 40 13.64 16.24 -55.78
C THR A 40 14.18 17.28 -54.79
N ARG A 41 15.29 16.92 -54.18
CA ARG A 41 16.48 17.69 -53.80
C ARG A 41 16.44 19.23 -53.91
N LYS A 42 16.88 19.87 -52.82
CA LYS A 42 18.09 20.76 -52.87
C LYS A 42 18.74 20.93 -51.50
N GLN A 43 19.96 20.45 -51.41
CA GLN A 43 21.00 20.85 -50.45
C GLN A 43 21.38 22.30 -50.69
N LEU A 44 21.68 23.04 -49.64
CA LEU A 44 22.70 24.09 -49.66
C LEU A 44 23.34 24.21 -48.29
N ALA A 45 24.62 23.91 -48.31
CA ALA A 45 25.57 24.08 -47.21
C ALA A 45 25.93 25.59 -47.04
N ALA A 46 26.16 25.98 -45.80
CA ALA A 46 26.99 27.14 -45.50
C ALA A 46 27.75 26.91 -44.20
N ASN A 47 28.98 26.43 -44.38
CA ASN A 47 30.05 26.59 -43.44
C ASN A 47 30.48 28.05 -43.34
N ARG A 48 30.63 28.60 -42.14
CA ARG A 48 31.65 29.63 -41.86
C ARG A 48 32.12 29.62 -40.42
N HIS A 49 33.38 29.27 -40.26
CA HIS A 49 34.41 29.69 -39.31
C HIS A 49 33.98 30.70 -38.23
N ILE A 50 34.14 30.34 -36.97
CA ILE A 50 34.43 31.34 -35.93
C ILE A 50 35.75 30.91 -35.24
N ARG A 51 36.71 31.84 -35.34
CA ARG A 51 38.03 31.79 -34.74
C ARG A 51 37.95 31.90 -33.20
N ASN A 52 38.81 31.14 -32.53
CA ASN A 52 39.19 31.36 -31.16
C ASN A 52 39.67 32.78 -30.89
N THR A 53 39.01 33.45 -29.97
CA THR A 53 39.60 34.61 -29.27
C THR A 53 39.41 34.41 -27.78
N ARG A 54 40.53 34.27 -27.08
CA ARG A 54 40.62 34.36 -25.63
C ARG A 54 40.15 35.75 -25.22
N LEU A 55 39.15 35.84 -24.34
CA LEU A 55 38.83 37.07 -23.63
C LEU A 55 39.07 36.85 -22.16
N THR A 56 40.04 37.61 -21.66
CA THR A 56 40.33 37.85 -20.25
C THR A 56 39.35 38.92 -19.75
N SER A 57 38.96 38.74 -18.47
CA SER A 57 38.37 39.74 -17.57
C SER A 57 36.83 39.85 -17.43
N ASN A 58 36.51 40.04 -16.21
CA ASN A 58 35.26 39.95 -15.42
C ASN A 58 34.12 40.92 -15.79
N GLU A 59 34.17 41.64 -16.91
CA GLU A 59 33.13 42.61 -17.28
C GLU A 59 32.06 42.07 -18.26
N SER A 60 32.25 40.88 -18.81
CA SER A 60 31.33 40.32 -19.83
C SER A 60 30.08 39.65 -19.27
N ALA A 61 30.07 39.25 -18.00
CA ALA A 61 28.94 38.53 -17.40
C ALA A 61 27.72 39.43 -17.15
N VAL A 62 27.95 40.71 -16.85
CA VAL A 62 26.86 41.66 -16.56
C VAL A 62 26.15 42.15 -17.84
N SER A 63 26.87 42.16 -18.95
CA SER A 63 26.31 42.59 -20.26
C SER A 63 25.41 41.52 -20.90
N VAL A 64 25.73 40.24 -20.72
CA VAL A 64 24.93 39.12 -21.25
C VAL A 64 23.60 39.00 -20.50
N VAL A 65 23.58 39.23 -19.19
CA VAL A 65 22.35 39.24 -18.39
C VAL A 65 21.40 40.39 -18.78
N ARG A 66 21.93 41.55 -19.19
CA ARG A 66 21.10 42.67 -19.65
C ARG A 66 20.50 42.46 -21.04
N THR A 67 21.09 41.65 -21.89
CA THR A 67 20.58 41.37 -23.25
C THR A 67 19.48 40.30 -23.22
N ILE A 68 19.60 39.31 -22.34
CA ILE A 68 18.56 38.26 -22.19
C ILE A 68 17.26 38.80 -21.56
N VAL A 69 17.33 39.83 -20.73
CA VAL A 69 16.16 40.44 -20.08
C VAL A 69 15.33 41.32 -21.05
N ARG A 70 15.88 41.73 -22.19
CA ARG A 70 15.15 42.57 -23.17
C ARG A 70 14.28 41.80 -24.16
N ASP A 71 14.56 40.50 -24.40
CA ASP A 71 13.81 39.71 -25.39
C ASP A 71 12.65 38.88 -24.80
N VAL A 72 12.49 38.82 -23.45
CA VAL A 72 11.47 37.99 -22.77
C VAL A 72 10.19 38.77 -22.42
N THR A 73 10.10 40.08 -22.69
CA THR A 73 8.95 40.90 -22.30
C THR A 73 7.80 40.97 -23.36
N SER A 74 7.82 40.12 -24.40
CA SER A 74 6.78 40.14 -25.46
C SER A 74 5.86 38.92 -25.51
N SER A 75 5.93 37.96 -24.59
CA SER A 75 4.94 36.88 -24.47
C SER A 75 4.57 36.68 -23.01
N GLY A 76 3.27 36.81 -22.74
CA GLY A 76 2.70 36.97 -21.39
C GLY A 76 2.63 35.73 -20.51
N ASP A 77 3.73 35.03 -20.32
CA ASP A 77 3.87 33.98 -19.27
C ASP A 77 4.89 34.45 -18.24
N GLN A 78 4.39 34.82 -17.07
CA GLN A 78 5.20 35.17 -15.90
C GLN A 78 5.88 33.91 -15.33
N LEU A 79 7.06 33.56 -15.88
CA LEU A 79 8.02 32.71 -15.18
C LEU A 79 8.72 33.53 -14.11
N SER A 80 8.70 33.07 -12.87
CA SER A 80 9.33 33.76 -11.74
C SER A 80 10.85 33.79 -11.92
N PHE A 81 11.47 34.94 -11.61
CA PHE A 81 12.93 35.17 -11.71
C PHE A 81 13.77 34.17 -10.88
N SER A 82 13.14 33.48 -9.91
CA SER A 82 13.76 32.41 -9.10
C SER A 82 13.93 31.08 -9.86
N ASP A 83 13.12 30.82 -10.89
CA ASP A 83 13.13 29.53 -11.60
C ASP A 83 14.16 29.51 -12.73
N LEU A 84 14.46 30.65 -13.34
CA LEU A 84 15.49 30.79 -14.38
C LEU A 84 16.91 30.87 -13.79
N ALA A 85 17.09 31.53 -12.64
CA ALA A 85 18.40 31.62 -11.99
C ALA A 85 18.87 30.31 -11.34
N SER A 86 17.95 29.41 -10.97
CA SER A 86 18.30 28.12 -10.35
C SER A 86 18.73 27.07 -11.36
N ALA A 87 18.16 27.06 -12.56
CA ALA A 87 18.44 26.02 -13.56
C ALA A 87 19.81 26.15 -14.23
N ASP A 88 20.26 27.37 -14.52
CA ASP A 88 21.55 27.61 -15.19
C ASP A 88 22.72 27.67 -14.22
N LEU A 89 22.52 28.08 -12.95
CA LEU A 89 23.54 28.00 -11.92
C LEU A 89 23.80 26.55 -11.45
N GLU A 90 22.73 25.73 -11.33
CA GLU A 90 22.89 24.29 -11.01
C GLU A 90 23.67 23.55 -12.09
N SER A 91 23.52 23.89 -13.37
CA SER A 91 24.23 23.22 -14.47
C SER A 91 25.71 23.58 -14.57
N THR A 92 26.12 24.78 -14.15
CA THR A 92 27.52 25.24 -14.21
C THR A 92 28.33 24.84 -12.98
N LEU A 93 27.70 24.77 -11.81
CA LEU A 93 28.36 24.42 -10.54
C LEU A 93 28.41 22.89 -10.29
N ASP A 94 27.50 22.11 -10.90
CA ASP A 94 27.58 20.64 -10.92
C ASP A 94 28.87 20.11 -11.60
N ASN A 95 29.56 20.94 -12.39
CA ASN A 95 30.79 20.56 -13.06
C ASN A 95 32.05 20.62 -12.15
N GLU A 96 32.06 21.41 -11.07
CA GLU A 96 33.27 21.60 -10.26
C GLU A 96 33.61 20.37 -9.39
N PHE A 97 32.61 19.65 -8.90
CA PHE A 97 32.81 18.45 -8.06
C PHE A 97 32.60 17.13 -8.81
N SER A 98 32.12 17.18 -10.05
CA SER A 98 31.57 16.01 -10.73
C SER A 98 32.55 14.86 -10.92
N ASP A 99 33.82 15.15 -11.23
CA ASP A 99 34.82 14.13 -11.59
C ASP A 99 35.88 13.91 -10.48
N ARG A 100 35.77 14.63 -9.35
CA ARG A 100 36.65 14.41 -8.20
C ARG A 100 36.26 13.13 -7.46
N SER A 101 37.27 12.40 -6.99
CA SER A 101 37.03 11.30 -6.05
C SER A 101 36.36 11.81 -4.77
N LEU A 102 35.44 11.01 -4.22
CA LEU A 102 34.82 11.31 -2.90
C LEU A 102 35.90 11.41 -1.80
N PHE A 103 36.99 10.67 -1.93
CA PHE A 103 38.12 10.73 -1.02
C PHE A 103 38.83 12.09 -1.05
N ASP A 104 39.01 12.69 -2.25
CA ASP A 104 39.65 13.99 -2.42
C ASP A 104 38.72 15.18 -2.27
N THR A 105 37.44 14.93 -2.08
CA THR A 105 36.40 15.96 -1.95
C THR A 105 36.28 16.40 -0.49
N THR A 106 36.33 17.70 -0.26
CA THR A 106 36.06 18.27 1.07
C THR A 106 34.56 18.26 1.31
N LEU A 107 34.12 17.73 2.44
CA LEU A 107 32.73 17.61 2.85
C LEU A 107 32.55 18.33 4.19
N VAL A 108 31.40 18.95 4.41
CA VAL A 108 31.00 19.50 5.70
C VAL A 108 29.70 18.84 6.12
N VAL A 109 29.79 18.04 7.17
CA VAL A 109 28.61 17.42 7.80
C VAL A 109 28.06 18.43 8.80
N VAL A 110 26.79 18.81 8.62
CA VAL A 110 26.12 19.83 9.46
C VAL A 110 24.85 19.27 10.05
N ASP A 111 24.58 19.66 11.28
CA ASP A 111 23.35 19.42 11.99
C ASP A 111 22.89 20.70 12.70
N LEU A 112 21.59 20.91 12.87
CA LEU A 112 20.98 22.11 13.44
C LEU A 112 19.99 21.75 14.51
N GLU A 113 20.04 22.46 15.65
CA GLU A 113 18.94 22.52 16.58
C GLU A 113 18.14 23.80 16.38
N THR A 114 16.82 23.73 16.57
CA THR A 114 15.90 24.81 16.20
C THR A 114 14.74 24.93 17.19
N THR A 115 14.06 26.08 17.20
CA THR A 115 12.86 26.30 18.03
C THR A 115 11.62 25.52 17.51
N GLY A 116 11.71 24.87 16.34
CA GLY A 116 10.62 24.09 15.74
C GLY A 116 10.92 23.65 14.32
N GLY A 117 9.91 23.12 13.60
CA GLY A 117 10.09 22.44 12.30
C GLY A 117 9.97 23.30 11.04
N SER A 118 9.68 24.59 11.16
CA SER A 118 9.37 25.48 10.04
C SER A 118 10.43 26.54 9.83
N ALA A 119 11.27 26.44 8.83
CA ALA A 119 12.31 27.43 8.52
C ALA A 119 11.77 28.87 8.31
N THR A 120 10.48 29.02 8.03
CA THR A 120 9.82 30.33 7.89
C THR A 120 9.49 30.96 9.24
N ASN A 121 8.99 30.15 10.19
CA ASN A 121 8.46 30.64 11.47
C ASN A 121 9.43 30.41 12.64
N ASP A 122 10.22 29.36 12.57
CA ASP A 122 11.14 28.96 13.64
C ASP A 122 12.56 29.47 13.39
N ARG A 123 13.42 29.35 14.39
CA ARG A 123 14.79 29.87 14.39
C ARG A 123 15.79 28.79 14.78
N ILE A 124 17.04 28.96 14.35
CA ILE A 124 18.18 28.15 14.75
C ILE A 124 18.58 28.49 16.17
N THR A 125 18.84 27.48 17.00
CA THR A 125 19.35 27.60 18.39
C THR A 125 20.76 27.06 18.54
N GLU A 126 21.21 26.14 17.67
CA GLU A 126 22.58 25.63 17.63
C GLU A 126 22.97 25.25 16.22
N ILE A 127 24.22 25.46 15.84
CA ILE A 127 24.83 24.92 14.62
C ILE A 127 26.03 24.08 15.03
N GLY A 128 26.02 22.81 14.60
CA GLY A 128 27.15 21.89 14.72
C GLY A 128 27.61 21.43 13.34
N ALA A 129 28.90 21.51 13.05
CA ALA A 129 29.40 21.01 11.77
C ALA A 129 30.82 20.44 11.90
N VAL A 130 31.10 19.41 11.11
CA VAL A 130 32.39 18.73 11.02
C VAL A 130 32.87 18.76 9.58
N LYS A 131 34.04 19.33 9.34
CA LYS A 131 34.71 19.37 8.03
C LYS A 131 35.63 18.17 7.88
N ILE A 132 35.43 17.38 6.83
CA ILE A 132 36.18 16.15 6.57
C ILE A 132 36.74 16.09 5.15
N ARG A 133 37.84 15.37 4.97
CA ARG A 133 38.41 15.01 3.66
C ARG A 133 39.24 13.74 3.79
N GLY A 134 39.07 12.79 2.90
CA GLY A 134 39.83 11.55 2.93
C GLY A 134 39.63 10.69 4.19
N GLY A 135 38.51 10.82 4.87
CA GLY A 135 38.26 10.17 6.16
C GLY A 135 38.81 10.91 7.38
N GLU A 136 39.57 12.00 7.20
CA GLU A 136 40.15 12.80 8.29
C GLU A 136 39.28 14.02 8.62
N VAL A 137 39.20 14.37 9.90
CA VAL A 137 38.54 15.60 10.39
C VAL A 137 39.51 16.77 10.22
N LEU A 138 39.15 17.75 9.40
CA LEU A 138 39.93 18.96 9.15
C LEU A 138 39.60 20.10 10.11
N GLY A 139 38.42 20.07 10.75
CA GLY A 139 37.99 21.07 11.69
C GLY A 139 36.52 20.87 12.09
N GLU A 140 36.14 21.55 13.18
CA GLU A 140 34.79 21.54 13.70
C GLU A 140 34.31 22.97 13.88
N PHE A 141 33.00 23.15 13.73
CA PHE A 141 32.29 24.41 13.96
C PHE A 141 31.12 24.11 14.90
N ALA A 142 31.08 24.75 16.06
CA ALA A 142 30.00 24.57 17.03
C ALA A 142 29.70 25.89 17.70
N THR A 143 28.44 26.28 17.69
CA THR A 143 27.99 27.49 18.38
C THR A 143 26.50 27.42 18.71
N LEU A 144 26.15 27.87 19.89
CA LEU A 144 24.80 28.25 20.20
C LEU A 144 24.45 29.55 19.46
N VAL A 145 23.16 29.75 19.20
CA VAL A 145 22.63 30.91 18.47
C VAL A 145 21.44 31.47 19.26
N ASP A 146 21.46 32.75 19.52
CA ASP A 146 20.26 33.44 20.07
C ASP A 146 19.16 33.45 18.99
N PRO A 147 18.05 32.71 19.21
CA PRO A 147 16.94 32.69 18.25
C PRO A 147 16.13 33.99 18.22
N GLY A 148 16.27 34.85 19.23
CA GLY A 148 15.45 36.05 19.42
C GLY A 148 13.96 35.77 19.65
N LEU A 149 13.62 34.53 19.96
CA LEU A 149 12.27 34.02 20.24
C LEU A 149 12.32 33.01 21.38
N PRO A 150 11.24 32.88 22.18
CA PRO A 150 11.17 31.86 23.23
C PRO A 150 11.32 30.45 22.65
N ILE A 151 12.04 29.58 23.37
CA ILE A 151 12.21 28.17 23.00
C ILE A 151 11.05 27.36 23.61
N PRO A 152 10.21 26.69 22.79
CA PRO A 152 9.09 25.91 23.29
C PRO A 152 9.54 24.83 24.29
N PRO A 153 8.80 24.57 25.38
CA PRO A 153 9.19 23.60 26.42
C PRO A 153 9.46 22.18 25.88
N GLN A 154 8.73 21.75 24.85
CA GLN A 154 8.97 20.46 24.22
C GLN A 154 10.31 20.39 23.47
N ILE A 155 10.81 21.51 22.95
CA ILE A 155 12.12 21.60 22.31
C ILE A 155 13.22 21.60 23.39
N VAL A 156 13.04 22.35 24.47
CA VAL A 156 13.95 22.30 25.60
C VAL A 156 14.08 20.88 26.17
N ALA A 157 12.95 20.15 26.28
CA ALA A 157 12.95 18.76 26.75
C ALA A 157 13.67 17.81 25.77
N LEU A 158 13.67 18.12 24.46
CA LEU A 158 14.30 17.31 23.43
C LEU A 158 15.81 17.57 23.33
N THR A 159 16.22 18.84 23.25
CA THR A 159 17.59 19.26 22.93
C THR A 159 18.41 19.58 24.16
N GLY A 160 17.75 19.82 25.29
CA GLY A 160 18.39 20.36 26.51
C GLY A 160 18.79 21.83 26.42
N ILE A 161 18.56 22.50 25.28
CA ILE A 161 18.93 23.92 25.10
C ILE A 161 17.85 24.79 25.73
N THR A 162 18.24 25.54 26.74
CA THR A 162 17.38 26.48 27.48
C THR A 162 17.57 27.91 27.00
N GLU A 163 16.59 28.78 27.27
CA GLU A 163 16.72 30.23 26.98
C GLU A 163 17.93 30.85 27.64
N ALA A 164 18.26 30.41 28.87
CA ALA A 164 19.45 30.90 29.59
C ALA A 164 20.76 30.55 28.87
N MET A 165 20.81 29.42 28.16
CA MET A 165 22.02 29.02 27.43
C MET A 165 22.25 29.85 26.17
N VAL A 166 21.20 30.34 25.54
CA VAL A 166 21.28 31.11 24.29
C VAL A 166 21.19 32.63 24.48
N TYR A 167 20.96 33.09 25.72
CA TYR A 167 20.74 34.53 26.04
C TYR A 167 21.92 35.41 25.63
N ASP A 168 23.16 34.97 25.91
CA ASP A 168 24.39 35.68 25.54
C ASP A 168 25.05 35.09 24.27
N ALA A 169 24.37 34.19 23.57
CA ALA A 169 24.89 33.61 22.35
C ALA A 169 24.83 34.61 21.17
N PRO A 170 25.74 34.50 20.19
CA PRO A 170 25.70 35.35 19.00
C PRO A 170 24.43 35.12 18.20
N ARG A 171 23.99 36.13 17.47
CA ARG A 171 22.80 36.02 16.60
C ARG A 171 23.16 35.39 15.26
N ILE A 172 22.13 34.93 14.51
CA ILE A 172 22.32 34.25 13.25
C ILE A 172 23.00 35.10 12.16
N ASP A 173 22.87 36.43 12.23
CA ASP A 173 23.55 37.37 11.34
C ASP A 173 25.06 37.45 11.57
N GLU A 174 25.54 37.13 12.76
CA GLU A 174 26.97 37.00 13.09
C GLU A 174 27.50 35.59 12.77
N VAL A 175 26.70 34.57 13.06
CA VAL A 175 27.10 33.16 12.96
C VAL A 175 27.09 32.64 11.51
N LEU A 176 26.07 32.97 10.72
CA LEU A 176 25.89 32.39 9.40
C LEU A 176 27.00 32.77 8.40
N PRO A 177 27.52 34.01 8.37
CA PRO A 177 28.68 34.34 7.54
C PRO A 177 29.92 33.48 7.86
N SER A 178 30.19 33.28 9.17
CA SER A 178 31.30 32.46 9.66
C SER A 178 31.14 30.98 9.28
N PHE A 179 29.92 30.44 9.35
CA PHE A 179 29.60 29.10 8.89
C PHE A 179 29.78 28.95 7.37
N ILE A 180 29.31 29.94 6.58
CA ILE A 180 29.48 29.94 5.12
C ILE A 180 30.97 29.93 4.76
N GLU A 181 31.79 30.72 5.47
CA GLU A 181 33.25 30.74 5.24
C GLU A 181 33.88 29.41 5.65
N PHE A 182 33.52 28.86 6.82
CA PHE A 182 33.98 27.53 7.25
C PHE A 182 33.67 26.44 6.22
N ALA A 183 32.49 26.44 5.63
CA ALA A 183 32.04 25.42 4.69
C ALA A 183 32.38 25.72 3.22
N ARG A 184 33.01 26.86 2.92
CA ARG A 184 33.34 27.28 1.54
C ARG A 184 34.10 26.20 0.78
N GLY A 185 33.73 25.95 -0.47
CA GLY A 185 34.39 24.97 -1.35
C GLY A 185 34.13 23.51 -0.94
N SER A 186 33.14 23.25 -0.12
CA SER A 186 32.77 21.90 0.33
C SER A 186 31.39 21.49 -0.16
N ILE A 187 31.12 20.19 -0.19
CA ILE A 187 29.77 19.64 -0.33
C ILE A 187 29.15 19.52 1.05
N LEU A 188 27.94 20.04 1.24
CA LEU A 188 27.23 19.92 2.49
C LEU A 188 26.60 18.54 2.62
N VAL A 189 26.73 17.91 3.79
CA VAL A 189 26.14 16.62 4.14
C VAL A 189 25.30 16.82 5.41
N ALA A 190 24.08 16.26 5.47
CA ALA A 190 23.29 16.27 6.69
C ALA A 190 22.39 15.03 6.80
N HIS A 191 21.96 14.71 8.02
CA HIS A 191 20.98 13.67 8.27
C HIS A 191 19.56 14.23 8.13
N ASN A 192 18.86 13.90 7.03
CA ASN A 192 17.64 14.59 6.57
C ASN A 192 17.92 16.02 6.06
N ALA A 193 18.94 16.17 5.24
CA ALA A 193 19.50 17.42 4.73
C ALA A 193 18.48 18.48 4.25
N ARG A 194 17.26 18.07 3.88
CA ARG A 194 16.19 19.01 3.51
C ARG A 194 15.83 19.93 4.67
N PHE A 195 15.87 19.44 5.89
CA PHE A 195 15.58 20.20 7.09
C PHE A 195 16.64 21.30 7.29
N ASP A 196 17.88 20.91 7.46
CA ASP A 196 19.02 21.81 7.73
C ASP A 196 19.20 22.84 6.62
N MET A 197 19.18 22.37 5.37
CA MET A 197 19.34 23.27 4.21
C MET A 197 18.19 24.26 4.10
N SER A 198 16.99 23.93 4.55
CA SER A 198 15.87 24.88 4.53
C SER A 198 16.08 26.04 5.51
N PHE A 199 16.58 25.76 6.71
CA PHE A 199 16.89 26.78 7.70
C PHE A 199 18.08 27.66 7.28
N LEU A 200 19.18 27.05 6.85
CA LEU A 200 20.37 27.78 6.43
C LEU A 200 20.09 28.69 5.21
N ARG A 201 19.41 28.18 4.18
CA ARG A 201 19.03 28.97 2.99
C ARG A 201 18.05 30.08 3.32
N GLN A 202 17.07 29.81 4.17
CA GLN A 202 16.08 30.83 4.56
C GLN A 202 16.74 31.97 5.35
N ASN A 203 17.71 31.68 6.22
CA ASN A 203 18.45 32.72 6.94
C ASN A 203 19.42 33.45 6.01
N ALA A 204 20.12 32.77 5.09
CA ALA A 204 20.94 33.44 4.07
C ALA A 204 20.11 34.43 3.23
N LEU A 205 18.89 34.02 2.81
CA LEU A 205 17.97 34.88 2.08
C LEU A 205 17.52 36.11 2.91
N ARG A 206 17.19 35.93 4.20
CA ARG A 206 16.82 37.04 5.12
C ARG A 206 17.93 38.04 5.32
N LEU A 207 19.17 37.56 5.36
CA LEU A 207 20.37 38.37 5.57
C LEU A 207 20.98 38.89 4.26
N HIS A 208 20.33 38.62 3.11
CA HIS A 208 20.83 38.98 1.77
C HIS A 208 22.26 38.44 1.49
N LEU A 209 22.61 37.27 2.08
CA LEU A 209 23.87 36.61 1.88
C LEU A 209 23.80 35.73 0.62
N GLN A 210 24.91 35.73 -0.14
CA GLN A 210 25.04 34.80 -1.26
C GLN A 210 25.18 33.37 -0.72
N TRP A 211 24.37 32.43 -1.23
CA TRP A 211 24.45 31.01 -0.90
C TRP A 211 25.38 30.28 -1.88
N PRO A 212 26.60 29.89 -1.47
CA PRO A 212 27.62 29.38 -2.40
C PRO A 212 27.54 27.86 -2.63
N PHE A 213 26.61 27.15 -1.97
CA PHE A 213 26.58 25.69 -2.00
C PHE A 213 25.58 25.18 -3.04
N SER A 214 26.10 24.56 -4.10
CA SER A 214 25.30 23.91 -5.16
C SER A 214 25.04 22.43 -4.86
N ALA A 215 25.95 21.78 -4.13
CA ALA A 215 25.94 20.35 -3.88
C ALA A 215 25.57 20.01 -2.44
N THR A 216 24.66 19.06 -2.26
CA THR A 216 24.24 18.58 -0.93
C THR A 216 24.00 17.07 -0.97
N LEU A 217 24.45 16.35 0.05
CA LEU A 217 24.19 14.94 0.26
C LEU A 217 23.28 14.73 1.48
N CYS A 218 22.43 13.73 1.42
CA CYS A 218 21.51 13.38 2.51
C CYS A 218 21.71 11.92 2.91
N THR A 219 22.18 11.69 4.14
CA THR A 219 22.47 10.34 4.65
C THR A 219 21.20 9.50 4.78
N VAL A 220 20.02 10.09 5.05
CA VAL A 220 18.73 9.37 5.00
C VAL A 220 18.42 8.83 3.61
N THR A 221 18.69 9.61 2.56
CA THR A 221 18.48 9.18 1.17
C THR A 221 19.47 8.08 0.79
N MET A 222 20.73 8.21 1.21
CA MET A 222 21.76 7.21 1.03
C MET A 222 21.40 5.91 1.74
N ALA A 223 21.10 5.96 3.04
CA ALA A 223 20.75 4.79 3.83
C ALA A 223 19.55 4.02 3.25
N ARG A 224 18.49 4.70 2.85
CA ARG A 224 17.31 4.07 2.21
C ARG A 224 17.62 3.40 0.89
N ARG A 225 18.65 3.84 0.18
CA ARG A 225 19.07 3.27 -1.10
C ARG A 225 20.03 2.10 -0.93
N ILE A 226 20.93 2.19 0.04
CA ILE A 226 22.03 1.27 0.27
C ILE A 226 21.58 0.09 1.14
N LEU A 227 20.82 0.38 2.20
CA LEU A 227 20.42 -0.62 3.19
C LEU A 227 19.06 -1.25 2.83
N GLY A 228 18.95 -2.56 3.04
CA GLY A 228 17.70 -3.29 2.95
C GLY A 228 16.75 -2.95 4.09
N ARG A 229 15.44 -3.08 3.87
CA ARG A 229 14.44 -2.88 4.94
C ARG A 229 14.57 -3.89 6.08
N ASP A 230 15.07 -5.07 5.80
CA ASP A 230 15.31 -6.12 6.79
C ASP A 230 16.54 -5.80 7.65
N GLU A 231 17.52 -5.06 7.11
CA GLU A 231 18.73 -4.61 7.81
C GLU A 231 18.48 -3.31 8.60
N ALA A 232 17.82 -2.34 7.98
CA ALA A 232 17.47 -1.05 8.58
C ALA A 232 15.96 -0.77 8.42
N PRO A 233 15.11 -1.28 9.33
CA PRO A 233 13.68 -0.99 9.32
C PRO A 233 13.35 0.50 9.43
N THR A 234 14.21 1.24 10.12
CA THR A 234 14.18 2.70 10.24
C THR A 234 15.55 3.29 9.91
N VAL A 235 15.57 4.51 9.40
CA VAL A 235 16.80 5.24 9.06
C VAL A 235 16.94 6.52 9.91
N ARG A 236 16.47 6.49 11.16
CA ARG A 236 16.75 7.54 12.14
C ARG A 236 18.23 7.52 12.50
N LEU A 237 18.80 8.68 12.84
CA LEU A 237 20.23 8.76 13.13
C LEU A 237 20.64 7.81 14.26
N SER A 238 19.88 7.77 15.36
CA SER A 238 20.11 6.85 16.48
C SER A 238 20.09 5.38 16.04
N ALA A 239 19.13 4.98 15.21
CA ALA A 239 19.05 3.60 14.73
C ALA A 239 20.19 3.22 13.77
N LEU A 240 20.67 4.16 12.95
CA LEU A 240 21.85 3.95 12.10
C LEU A 240 23.12 3.95 12.93
N ALA A 241 23.21 4.79 13.96
CA ALA A 241 24.31 4.82 14.92
C ALA A 241 24.44 3.47 15.66
N ASP A 242 23.30 2.89 16.05
CA ASP A 242 23.27 1.54 16.65
C ASP A 242 23.64 0.44 15.65
N LEU A 243 23.16 0.53 14.41
CA LEU A 243 23.42 -0.46 13.36
C LEU A 243 24.91 -0.53 12.99
N PHE A 244 25.58 0.62 12.95
CA PHE A 244 26.98 0.74 12.57
C PHE A 244 27.94 0.77 13.74
N ASP A 245 27.42 0.69 14.98
CA ASP A 245 28.17 0.78 16.22
C ASP A 245 29.12 2.00 16.27
N VAL A 246 28.57 3.17 15.92
CA VAL A 246 29.37 4.41 15.88
C VAL A 246 29.83 4.83 17.27
N THR A 247 31.00 5.47 17.34
CA THR A 247 31.66 5.88 18.58
C THR A 247 30.89 6.97 19.31
N VAL A 248 30.44 7.99 18.56
CA VAL A 248 29.66 9.12 19.10
C VAL A 248 28.18 8.82 18.96
N ARG A 249 27.47 8.81 20.09
CA ARG A 249 26.00 8.60 20.09
C ARG A 249 25.28 9.93 19.89
N PRO A 250 24.20 9.95 19.10
CA PRO A 250 23.36 11.15 18.96
C PRO A 250 22.73 11.56 20.30
N THR A 251 22.81 12.84 20.63
CA THR A 251 22.35 13.40 21.91
C THR A 251 21.34 14.53 21.77
N HIS A 252 20.92 14.88 20.56
CA HIS A 252 20.19 16.10 20.24
C HIS A 252 21.00 17.36 20.59
N ARG A 253 22.32 17.31 20.37
CA ARG A 253 23.22 18.44 20.35
C ARG A 253 23.88 18.47 18.99
N ALA A 254 23.81 19.60 18.33
CA ALA A 254 24.15 19.71 16.91
C ALA A 254 25.57 19.19 16.56
N LEU A 255 26.57 19.42 17.40
CA LEU A 255 27.93 18.92 17.13
C LEU A 255 28.03 17.40 17.30
N ASP A 256 27.41 16.82 18.32
CA ASP A 256 27.46 15.38 18.55
C ASP A 256 26.68 14.64 17.45
N ASP A 257 25.55 15.17 17.02
CA ASP A 257 24.74 14.62 15.93
C ASP A 257 25.47 14.74 14.57
N ALA A 258 26.20 15.85 14.36
CA ALA A 258 27.08 15.99 13.20
C ALA A 258 28.23 14.96 13.21
N ARG A 259 28.89 14.71 14.35
CA ARG A 259 29.94 13.69 14.52
C ARG A 259 29.40 12.27 14.27
N ALA A 260 28.27 11.93 14.89
CA ALA A 260 27.59 10.66 14.63
C ALA A 260 27.22 10.50 13.14
N THR A 261 26.78 11.59 12.52
CA THR A 261 26.46 11.61 11.09
C THR A 261 27.70 11.42 10.20
N VAL A 262 28.87 11.89 10.61
CA VAL A 262 30.14 11.62 9.91
C VAL A 262 30.43 10.11 9.87
N GLU A 263 30.36 9.44 11.02
CA GLU A 263 30.64 8.01 11.09
C GLU A 263 29.61 7.20 10.28
N VAL A 264 28.31 7.50 10.45
CA VAL A 264 27.25 6.89 9.63
C VAL A 264 27.48 7.11 8.14
N PHE A 265 27.90 8.31 7.75
CA PHE A 265 28.19 8.65 6.35
C PHE A 265 29.37 7.85 5.80
N HIS A 266 30.45 7.69 6.58
CA HIS A 266 31.60 6.87 6.21
C HIS A 266 31.21 5.40 5.98
N HIS A 267 30.44 4.79 6.86
CA HIS A 267 29.94 3.42 6.69
C HIS A 267 29.05 3.27 5.45
N LEU A 268 28.22 4.29 5.14
CA LEU A 268 27.43 4.29 3.92
C LEU A 268 28.32 4.42 2.66
N LEU A 269 29.37 5.27 2.70
CA LEU A 269 30.33 5.41 1.59
C LEU A 269 31.12 4.12 1.36
N GLU A 270 31.58 3.44 2.41
CA GLU A 270 32.27 2.16 2.31
C GLU A 270 31.43 1.12 1.56
N ARG A 271 30.15 1.01 1.91
CA ARG A 271 29.22 0.07 1.25
C ARG A 271 28.99 0.39 -0.22
N VAL A 272 28.94 1.67 -0.58
CA VAL A 272 28.77 2.11 -1.98
C VAL A 272 30.08 1.99 -2.75
N GLY A 273 31.21 2.27 -2.11
CA GLY A 273 32.54 2.09 -2.68
C GLY A 273 32.78 0.66 -3.15
N ASN A 274 32.33 -0.34 -2.37
CA ASN A 274 32.36 -1.76 -2.74
C ASN A 274 31.48 -2.10 -3.97
N GLN A 275 30.62 -1.19 -4.43
CA GLN A 275 29.82 -1.30 -5.64
C GLN A 275 30.38 -0.47 -6.81
N GLY A 276 31.59 0.07 -6.68
CA GLY A 276 32.28 0.82 -7.72
C GLY A 276 31.93 2.31 -7.79
N VAL A 277 31.27 2.86 -6.79
CA VAL A 277 30.94 4.30 -6.71
C VAL A 277 32.07 5.02 -5.99
N GLN A 278 32.87 5.78 -6.71
CA GLN A 278 34.08 6.45 -6.19
C GLN A 278 34.03 7.98 -6.31
N SER A 279 33.15 8.53 -7.15
CA SER A 279 33.04 9.97 -7.38
C SER A 279 31.69 10.53 -6.96
N TYR A 280 31.61 11.84 -6.73
CA TYR A 280 30.37 12.54 -6.44
C TYR A 280 29.33 12.34 -7.55
N ARG A 281 29.73 12.37 -8.82
CA ARG A 281 28.86 12.12 -9.98
C ARG A 281 28.26 10.71 -9.95
N GLU A 282 29.08 9.70 -9.65
CA GLU A 282 28.62 8.32 -9.56
C GLU A 282 27.65 8.16 -8.38
N LEU A 283 27.95 8.74 -7.23
CA LEU A 283 27.07 8.74 -6.06
C LEU A 283 25.73 9.41 -6.38
N THR A 284 25.73 10.56 -7.02
CA THR A 284 24.48 11.25 -7.39
C THR A 284 23.68 10.49 -8.45
N ARG A 285 24.32 9.74 -9.35
CA ARG A 285 23.66 8.83 -10.29
C ARG A 285 23.12 7.57 -9.60
N TYR A 286 23.84 7.08 -8.61
CA TYR A 286 23.41 5.94 -7.80
C TYR A 286 22.19 6.27 -6.93
N LEU A 287 22.10 7.50 -6.41
CA LEU A 287 20.98 7.98 -5.62
C LEU A 287 19.76 8.32 -6.51
N PRO A 288 18.55 8.04 -6.05
CA PRO A 288 17.35 8.35 -6.82
C PRO A 288 17.18 9.86 -7.00
N ARG A 289 17.23 10.32 -8.25
CA ARG A 289 16.85 11.69 -8.60
C ARG A 289 15.33 11.77 -8.77
N THR A 290 14.70 12.78 -8.18
CA THR A 290 13.29 13.07 -8.47
C THR A 290 13.23 13.70 -9.86
N ASP A 291 12.48 13.09 -10.77
CA ASP A 291 12.23 13.66 -12.10
C ASP A 291 11.60 15.08 -11.94
N PRO A 292 12.20 16.11 -12.55
CA PRO A 292 11.66 17.47 -12.51
C PRO A 292 10.19 17.56 -12.94
N ARG A 293 9.78 16.70 -13.89
CA ARG A 293 8.41 16.59 -14.37
C ARG A 293 7.44 16.12 -13.27
N LEU A 294 7.89 15.22 -12.38
CA LEU A 294 7.10 14.81 -11.21
C LEU A 294 6.93 15.97 -10.24
N ARG A 295 7.98 16.77 -10.02
CA ARG A 295 7.94 17.96 -9.15
C ARG A 295 6.98 19.02 -9.71
N ALA A 296 6.98 19.24 -11.03
CA ALA A 296 6.11 20.20 -11.70
C ALA A 296 4.62 19.90 -11.44
N LYS A 297 4.23 18.62 -11.30
CA LYS A 297 2.86 18.22 -11.00
C LYS A 297 2.46 18.33 -9.51
N ARG A 298 3.31 18.85 -8.64
CA ARG A 298 3.04 18.99 -7.20
C ARG A 298 1.81 19.86 -6.89
N HIS A 299 1.50 20.82 -7.76
CA HIS A 299 0.31 21.68 -7.66
C HIS A 299 -1.00 20.87 -7.60
N LEU A 300 -1.05 19.65 -8.16
CA LEU A 300 -2.21 18.76 -8.05
C LEU A 300 -2.58 18.39 -6.61
N ALA A 301 -1.65 18.57 -5.64
CA ALA A 301 -1.89 18.32 -4.23
C ALA A 301 -2.26 19.56 -3.41
N ASP A 302 -2.35 20.76 -4.00
CA ASP A 302 -2.47 22.00 -3.22
C ASP A 302 -3.85 22.16 -2.58
N ARG A 303 -4.91 21.70 -3.24
CA ARG A 303 -6.29 21.77 -2.75
C ARG A 303 -6.71 20.60 -1.86
N ILE A 304 -5.81 19.64 -1.61
CA ILE A 304 -6.13 18.44 -0.84
C ILE A 304 -6.04 18.75 0.66
N PRO A 305 -7.05 18.39 1.47
CA PRO A 305 -7.06 18.64 2.91
C PRO A 305 -6.09 17.72 3.66
N ALA A 306 -5.65 18.16 4.86
CA ALA A 306 -4.86 17.34 5.79
C ALA A 306 -5.81 16.55 6.71
N ARG A 307 -6.64 15.67 6.12
CA ARG A 307 -7.66 14.86 6.80
C ARG A 307 -7.60 13.42 6.33
N PRO A 308 -8.16 12.46 7.09
CA PRO A 308 -8.33 11.07 6.62
C PRO A 308 -9.23 11.00 5.40
N GLY A 309 -8.97 10.05 4.50
CA GLY A 309 -9.85 9.84 3.37
C GLY A 309 -9.25 9.02 2.23
N VAL A 310 -9.91 9.08 1.09
CA VAL A 310 -9.57 8.42 -0.16
C VAL A 310 -9.17 9.45 -1.19
N TYR A 311 -8.14 9.19 -1.97
CA TYR A 311 -7.72 10.02 -3.10
C TYR A 311 -7.72 9.20 -4.39
N LEU A 312 -8.05 9.87 -5.49
CA LEU A 312 -8.15 9.30 -6.83
C LEU A 312 -7.27 10.12 -7.79
N PHE A 313 -6.31 9.46 -8.43
CA PHE A 313 -5.59 10.07 -9.56
C PHE A 313 -6.40 9.84 -10.83
N ARG A 314 -6.68 10.93 -11.56
CA ARG A 314 -7.39 10.90 -12.85
C ARG A 314 -6.48 11.25 -14.00
N GLY A 315 -6.67 10.56 -15.12
CA GLY A 315 -5.95 10.77 -16.36
C GLY A 315 -6.63 11.78 -17.30
N PRO A 316 -6.09 11.92 -18.52
CA PRO A 316 -6.56 12.91 -19.51
C PRO A 316 -8.02 12.73 -19.97
N SER A 317 -8.52 11.49 -19.96
CA SER A 317 -9.92 11.17 -20.32
C SER A 317 -10.84 11.07 -19.08
N ASP A 318 -10.44 11.66 -17.97
CA ASP A 318 -11.14 11.59 -16.66
C ASP A 318 -11.23 10.17 -16.06
N GLU A 319 -10.52 9.21 -16.64
CA GLU A 319 -10.44 7.84 -16.12
C GLU A 319 -9.71 7.80 -14.78
N VAL A 320 -10.16 6.92 -13.88
CA VAL A 320 -9.49 6.72 -12.61
C VAL A 320 -8.26 5.83 -12.82
N LEU A 321 -7.07 6.39 -12.68
CA LEU A 321 -5.80 5.70 -12.81
C LEU A 321 -5.43 4.91 -11.56
N TYR A 322 -5.66 5.50 -10.39
CA TYR A 322 -5.29 4.93 -9.11
C TYR A 322 -6.18 5.43 -7.99
N VAL A 323 -6.53 4.56 -7.05
CA VAL A 323 -7.23 4.86 -5.80
C VAL A 323 -6.34 4.47 -4.63
N GLY A 324 -6.34 5.26 -3.57
CA GLY A 324 -5.62 4.94 -2.34
C GLY A 324 -6.16 5.71 -1.15
N THR A 325 -5.80 5.25 0.06
CA THR A 325 -6.22 5.84 1.33
C THR A 325 -5.06 6.51 2.06
N ALA A 326 -5.38 7.45 2.93
CA ALA A 326 -4.44 8.05 3.86
C ALA A 326 -5.13 8.57 5.12
N SER A 327 -4.40 8.59 6.24
CA SER A 327 -4.79 9.32 7.45
C SER A 327 -4.58 10.85 7.31
N ASP A 328 -3.69 11.26 6.41
CA ASP A 328 -3.47 12.64 5.98
C ASP A 328 -3.32 12.62 4.45
N LEU A 329 -4.40 13.01 3.78
CA LEU A 329 -4.49 13.02 2.32
C LEU A 329 -3.43 13.93 1.69
N ARG A 330 -3.25 15.16 2.20
CA ARG A 330 -2.29 16.14 1.67
C ARG A 330 -0.87 15.62 1.72
N ARG A 331 -0.43 15.13 2.89
CA ARG A 331 0.90 14.58 3.08
C ARG A 331 1.14 13.39 2.17
N ARG A 332 0.16 12.50 2.07
CA ARG A 332 0.26 11.28 1.24
C ARG A 332 0.34 11.61 -0.24
N VAL A 333 -0.55 12.44 -0.76
CA VAL A 333 -0.57 12.79 -2.18
C VAL A 333 0.71 13.56 -2.56
N ARG A 334 1.17 14.51 -1.72
CA ARG A 334 2.45 15.19 -1.95
C ARG A 334 3.65 14.23 -2.02
N SER A 335 3.61 13.12 -1.31
CA SER A 335 4.70 12.13 -1.34
C SER A 335 4.92 11.47 -2.70
N TYR A 336 3.90 11.41 -3.56
CA TYR A 336 4.03 10.87 -4.92
C TYR A 336 4.87 11.76 -5.84
N PHE A 337 4.84 13.06 -5.62
CA PHE A 337 5.59 14.05 -6.41
C PHE A 337 7.04 14.25 -5.91
N SER A 338 7.43 13.60 -4.81
CA SER A 338 8.79 13.68 -4.27
C SER A 338 9.76 12.67 -4.86
N GLY A 339 9.29 11.75 -5.73
CA GLY A 339 10.11 10.65 -6.25
C GLY A 339 10.50 9.59 -5.20
N ALA A 340 9.96 9.66 -3.99
CA ALA A 340 10.28 8.73 -2.90
C ALA A 340 9.69 7.31 -3.11
N ASP A 341 8.76 7.11 -4.03
CA ASP A 341 8.20 5.80 -4.33
C ASP A 341 9.07 5.07 -5.37
N PRO A 342 9.74 3.96 -5.01
CA PRO A 342 10.67 3.28 -5.91
C PRO A 342 9.99 2.50 -7.03
N ARG A 343 8.65 2.42 -7.02
CA ARG A 343 7.88 1.68 -8.01
C ARG A 343 7.74 2.47 -9.30
N ARG A 344 8.45 2.06 -10.37
CA ARG A 344 8.40 2.68 -11.70
C ARG A 344 6.96 2.96 -12.18
N ARG A 345 6.06 2.00 -11.98
CA ARG A 345 4.64 2.11 -12.37
C ARG A 345 3.91 3.28 -11.69
N ILE A 346 4.30 3.63 -10.45
CA ILE A 346 3.74 4.80 -9.76
C ILE A 346 4.23 6.10 -10.39
N GLY A 347 5.51 6.18 -10.76
CA GLY A 347 6.03 7.31 -11.53
C GLY A 347 5.27 7.51 -12.85
N GLU A 348 5.05 6.42 -13.60
CA GLU A 348 4.28 6.43 -14.84
C GLU A 348 2.84 6.94 -14.60
N MET A 349 2.17 6.47 -13.57
CA MET A 349 0.83 6.92 -13.18
C MET A 349 0.80 8.42 -12.87
N VAL A 350 1.76 8.92 -12.08
CA VAL A 350 1.84 10.37 -11.75
C VAL A 350 2.09 11.22 -12.99
N MET A 351 2.91 10.73 -13.92
CA MET A 351 3.14 11.45 -15.19
C MET A 351 1.87 11.56 -16.05
N LEU A 352 1.00 10.55 -16.03
CA LEU A 352 -0.28 10.55 -16.74
C LEU A 352 -1.37 11.37 -16.01
N ALA A 353 -1.29 11.49 -14.69
CA ALA A 353 -2.32 12.13 -13.89
C ALA A 353 -2.45 13.62 -14.21
N GLU A 354 -3.67 14.09 -14.44
CA GLU A 354 -4.01 15.50 -14.67
C GLU A 354 -4.76 16.13 -13.50
N ARG A 355 -5.44 15.31 -12.70
CA ARG A 355 -6.20 15.75 -11.53
C ARG A 355 -6.09 14.74 -10.40
N VAL A 356 -6.21 15.24 -9.19
CA VAL A 356 -6.36 14.40 -7.99
C VAL A 356 -7.64 14.81 -7.27
N ASP A 357 -8.61 13.90 -7.27
CA ASP A 357 -9.83 14.03 -6.48
C ASP A 357 -9.64 13.42 -5.09
N HIS A 358 -10.47 13.79 -4.16
CA HIS A 358 -10.46 13.21 -2.81
C HIS A 358 -11.88 13.14 -2.23
N VAL A 359 -12.04 12.23 -1.29
CA VAL A 359 -13.23 12.10 -0.45
C VAL A 359 -12.74 12.08 1.00
N GLU A 360 -13.13 13.08 1.78
CA GLU A 360 -12.86 13.09 3.22
C GLU A 360 -13.65 11.98 3.90
N CYS A 361 -13.05 11.34 4.90
CA CYS A 361 -13.65 10.27 5.68
C CYS A 361 -13.49 10.59 7.17
N ALA A 362 -14.43 10.13 7.98
CA ALA A 362 -14.38 10.34 9.42
C ALA A 362 -13.14 9.70 10.04
N HIS A 363 -12.79 8.48 9.61
CA HIS A 363 -11.64 7.73 10.10
C HIS A 363 -11.13 6.69 9.08
N ALA A 364 -10.07 5.98 9.43
CA ALA A 364 -9.38 5.04 8.54
C ALA A 364 -10.25 3.86 8.08
N LEU A 365 -11.19 3.39 8.89
CA LEU A 365 -12.11 2.31 8.51
C LEU A 365 -12.99 2.76 7.34
N GLU A 366 -13.63 3.92 7.44
CA GLU A 366 -14.46 4.46 6.36
C GLU A 366 -13.64 4.65 5.08
N ALA A 367 -12.44 5.22 5.21
CA ALA A 367 -11.54 5.38 4.07
C ALA A 367 -11.24 4.03 3.39
N GLY A 368 -10.97 2.97 4.17
CA GLY A 368 -10.73 1.63 3.66
C GLY A 368 -11.94 1.01 2.94
N VAL A 369 -13.14 1.19 3.48
CA VAL A 369 -14.37 0.71 2.83
C VAL A 369 -14.65 1.49 1.54
N ARG A 370 -14.51 2.82 1.55
CA ARG A 370 -14.68 3.65 0.34
C ARG A 370 -13.64 3.29 -0.73
N GLU A 371 -12.38 3.03 -0.35
CA GLU A 371 -11.36 2.54 -1.28
C GLU A 371 -11.82 1.24 -1.96
N LEU A 372 -12.28 0.23 -1.19
CA LEU A 372 -12.75 -1.04 -1.75
C LEU A 372 -13.91 -0.85 -2.73
N ARG A 373 -14.89 0.00 -2.38
CA ARG A 373 -16.04 0.31 -3.24
C ARG A 373 -15.61 1.03 -4.51
N LEU A 374 -14.69 2.00 -4.43
CA LEU A 374 -14.16 2.71 -5.59
C LEU A 374 -13.28 1.83 -6.48
N LEU A 375 -12.48 0.94 -5.89
CA LEU A 375 -11.69 -0.05 -6.64
C LEU A 375 -12.59 -1.00 -7.43
N ALA A 376 -13.70 -1.44 -6.84
CA ALA A 376 -14.67 -2.31 -7.51
C ALA A 376 -15.42 -1.58 -8.64
N ALA A 377 -15.77 -0.30 -8.43
CA ALA A 377 -16.52 0.51 -9.40
C ALA A 377 -15.65 0.91 -10.61
N HIS A 378 -14.39 1.28 -10.40
CA HIS A 378 -13.54 1.86 -11.45
C HIS A 378 -12.49 0.89 -12.01
N ALA A 379 -12.17 -0.21 -11.31
CA ALA A 379 -11.12 -1.16 -11.67
C ALA A 379 -9.82 -0.49 -12.17
N PRO A 380 -9.21 0.44 -11.41
CA PRO A 380 -8.15 1.31 -11.90
C PRO A 380 -6.92 0.55 -12.38
N ALA A 381 -6.35 0.98 -13.52
CA ALA A 381 -5.25 0.28 -14.18
C ALA A 381 -3.99 0.14 -13.31
N TYR A 382 -3.72 1.08 -12.40
CA TYR A 382 -2.51 1.09 -11.57
C TYR A 382 -2.69 0.42 -10.20
N ASN A 383 -3.92 0.06 -9.79
CA ASN A 383 -4.16 -0.80 -8.63
C ASN A 383 -4.00 -2.27 -9.02
N ARG A 384 -3.42 -3.09 -8.12
CA ARG A 384 -3.23 -4.53 -8.35
C ARG A 384 -4.15 -5.42 -7.52
N ARG A 385 -4.64 -4.91 -6.39
CA ARG A 385 -5.47 -5.65 -5.44
C ARG A 385 -6.87 -5.07 -5.42
N SER A 386 -7.84 -5.88 -5.05
CA SER A 386 -9.23 -5.48 -4.76
C SER A 386 -9.99 -4.82 -5.92
N THR A 387 -9.47 -4.90 -7.15
CA THR A 387 -10.15 -4.38 -8.35
C THR A 387 -11.22 -5.32 -8.89
N GLN A 388 -11.29 -6.55 -8.38
CA GLN A 388 -12.26 -7.58 -8.79
C GLN A 388 -12.74 -8.37 -7.57
N PRO A 389 -13.60 -7.79 -6.71
CA PRO A 389 -14.03 -8.41 -5.45
C PRO A 389 -14.78 -9.72 -5.65
N HIS A 390 -15.40 -9.93 -6.83
CA HIS A 390 -16.16 -11.15 -7.14
C HIS A 390 -15.31 -12.26 -7.77
N ARG A 391 -14.00 -12.08 -7.90
CA ARG A 391 -13.09 -13.06 -8.55
C ARG A 391 -12.70 -14.23 -7.64
N GLY A 392 -13.60 -14.73 -6.83
CA GLY A 392 -13.39 -15.91 -5.99
C GLY A 392 -14.00 -17.20 -6.57
N TRP A 393 -13.67 -18.33 -5.95
CA TRP A 393 -14.32 -19.61 -6.16
C TRP A 393 -15.09 -19.99 -4.90
N TRP A 394 -16.25 -20.58 -5.08
CA TRP A 394 -17.12 -21.02 -4.01
C TRP A 394 -17.29 -22.53 -4.08
N VAL A 395 -17.24 -23.19 -2.92
CA VAL A 395 -17.70 -24.55 -2.76
C VAL A 395 -19.16 -24.48 -2.33
N THR A 396 -20.06 -24.86 -3.20
CA THR A 396 -21.50 -24.66 -3.05
C THR A 396 -22.21 -26.01 -3.00
N LEU A 397 -23.16 -26.17 -2.09
CA LEU A 397 -24.07 -27.31 -2.08
C LEU A 397 -25.07 -27.13 -3.23
N SER A 398 -25.25 -28.19 -4.06
CA SER A 398 -26.17 -28.12 -5.19
C SER A 398 -27.62 -28.27 -4.72
N ASN A 399 -28.54 -27.60 -5.42
CA ASN A 399 -29.97 -27.73 -5.18
C ASN A 399 -30.58 -28.92 -5.96
N GLU A 400 -29.92 -30.08 -5.83
CA GLU A 400 -30.38 -31.35 -6.41
C GLU A 400 -30.96 -32.21 -5.30
N ARG A 401 -31.87 -33.13 -5.63
CA ARG A 401 -32.50 -34.03 -4.65
C ARG A 401 -31.47 -34.83 -3.85
N PHE A 402 -30.42 -35.32 -4.53
CA PHE A 402 -29.23 -35.87 -3.93
C PHE A 402 -28.11 -34.82 -4.06
N ALA A 403 -28.07 -33.87 -3.13
CA ALA A 403 -27.16 -32.74 -3.20
C ALA A 403 -25.68 -33.16 -3.21
N ARG A 404 -24.85 -32.39 -3.88
CA ARG A 404 -23.39 -32.58 -3.92
C ARG A 404 -22.66 -31.25 -3.82
N LEU A 405 -21.41 -31.28 -3.42
CA LEU A 405 -20.57 -30.09 -3.47
C LEU A 405 -20.09 -29.85 -4.90
N ARG A 406 -20.15 -28.62 -5.34
CA ARG A 406 -19.65 -28.14 -6.63
C ARG A 406 -18.83 -26.88 -6.47
N VAL A 407 -17.87 -26.65 -7.35
CA VAL A 407 -17.05 -25.42 -7.38
C VAL A 407 -17.63 -24.46 -8.41
N ALA A 408 -18.04 -23.28 -7.97
CA ALA A 408 -18.69 -22.25 -8.80
C ALA A 408 -18.04 -20.88 -8.62
N ARG A 409 -18.35 -19.92 -9.49
CA ARG A 409 -17.94 -18.51 -9.36
C ARG A 409 -18.89 -17.70 -8.50
N THR A 410 -20.13 -18.10 -8.44
CA THR A 410 -21.19 -17.47 -7.65
C THR A 410 -21.53 -18.35 -6.45
N PRO A 411 -21.75 -17.78 -5.27
CA PRO A 411 -22.22 -18.54 -4.12
C PRO A 411 -23.66 -18.99 -4.32
N GLY A 412 -24.04 -20.11 -3.69
CA GLY A 412 -25.39 -20.45 -3.36
C GLY A 412 -25.64 -20.17 -1.89
N GLU A 413 -26.84 -20.46 -1.39
CA GLU A 413 -27.24 -20.26 0.00
C GLU A 413 -26.28 -20.96 0.98
N ILE A 414 -25.93 -22.20 0.73
CA ILE A 414 -24.98 -22.99 1.52
C ILE A 414 -23.65 -23.08 0.75
N SER A 415 -22.69 -22.26 1.14
CA SER A 415 -21.41 -22.16 0.43
C SER A 415 -20.23 -21.79 1.34
N ILE A 416 -19.04 -22.25 0.97
CA ILE A 416 -17.75 -21.87 1.57
C ILE A 416 -16.97 -21.01 0.58
N GLY A 417 -16.54 -19.84 0.96
CA GLY A 417 -15.72 -18.98 0.12
C GLY A 417 -15.77 -17.48 0.50
N PRO A 418 -15.24 -16.60 -0.38
CA PRO A 418 -14.57 -16.92 -1.65
C PRO A 418 -13.16 -17.48 -1.44
N ILE A 419 -12.76 -18.40 -2.30
CA ILE A 419 -11.47 -19.10 -2.32
C ILE A 419 -10.67 -18.61 -3.52
N GLY A 420 -9.42 -18.20 -3.34
CA GLY A 420 -8.63 -17.57 -4.41
C GLY A 420 -8.32 -18.49 -5.60
N LYS A 421 -8.09 -19.79 -5.37
CA LYS A 421 -7.71 -20.77 -6.41
C LYS A 421 -8.76 -21.86 -6.57
N ARG A 422 -9.09 -22.21 -7.83
CA ARG A 422 -10.03 -23.29 -8.13
C ARG A 422 -9.54 -24.64 -7.57
N THR A 423 -8.24 -24.91 -7.71
CA THR A 423 -7.64 -26.16 -7.21
C THR A 423 -7.83 -26.34 -5.70
N THR A 424 -7.67 -25.26 -4.92
CA THR A 424 -7.93 -25.27 -3.47
C THR A 424 -9.42 -25.51 -3.19
N ALA A 425 -10.32 -24.83 -3.91
CA ALA A 425 -11.77 -25.03 -3.75
C ALA A 425 -12.18 -26.47 -4.08
N THR A 426 -11.61 -27.06 -5.15
CA THR A 426 -11.86 -28.46 -5.50
C THR A 426 -11.36 -29.40 -4.41
N ALA A 427 -10.14 -29.19 -3.90
CA ALA A 427 -9.58 -30.04 -2.84
C ALA A 427 -10.40 -29.98 -1.53
N ILE A 428 -10.96 -28.80 -1.18
CA ILE A 428 -11.87 -28.65 -0.03
C ILE A 428 -13.18 -29.39 -0.27
N ALA A 429 -13.79 -29.22 -1.47
CA ALA A 429 -15.03 -29.90 -1.82
C ALA A 429 -14.88 -31.43 -1.76
N ASP A 430 -13.80 -31.96 -2.33
CA ASP A 430 -13.51 -33.39 -2.34
C ASP A 430 -13.26 -33.92 -0.91
N LEU A 431 -12.50 -33.19 -0.09
CA LEU A 431 -12.19 -33.59 1.28
C LEU A 431 -13.46 -33.71 2.13
N ILE A 432 -14.32 -32.68 2.08
CA ILE A 432 -15.59 -32.65 2.82
C ILE A 432 -16.54 -33.74 2.29
N ALA A 433 -16.66 -33.87 0.97
CA ALA A 433 -17.55 -34.88 0.37
C ALA A 433 -17.15 -36.31 0.77
N HIS A 434 -15.86 -36.64 0.78
CA HIS A 434 -15.38 -37.96 1.19
C HIS A 434 -15.57 -38.21 2.70
N ALA A 435 -15.37 -37.20 3.55
CA ALA A 435 -15.57 -37.36 4.99
C ALA A 435 -17.05 -37.49 5.38
N ALA A 436 -17.95 -36.84 4.62
CA ALA A 436 -19.37 -36.86 4.86
C ALA A 436 -20.11 -37.99 4.14
N GLY A 437 -19.48 -38.65 3.16
CA GLY A 437 -20.15 -39.61 2.30
C GLY A 437 -21.09 -38.97 1.26
N LEU A 438 -20.86 -37.71 0.88
CA LEU A 438 -21.58 -37.07 -0.20
C LEU A 438 -21.12 -37.56 -1.56
N ARG A 439 -22.05 -37.69 -2.53
CA ARG A 439 -21.67 -38.08 -3.89
C ARG A 439 -20.75 -37.05 -4.57
N THR A 440 -19.74 -37.55 -5.22
CA THR A 440 -18.81 -36.75 -6.04
C THR A 440 -19.07 -36.92 -7.54
N CYS A 441 -19.90 -37.93 -7.94
CA CYS A 441 -20.25 -38.15 -9.32
C CYS A 441 -21.08 -36.99 -9.90
N THR A 442 -20.91 -36.77 -11.23
CA THR A 442 -21.60 -35.69 -11.96
C THR A 442 -22.87 -36.14 -12.65
N THR A 443 -23.30 -37.41 -12.44
CA THR A 443 -24.53 -37.96 -12.99
C THR A 443 -25.73 -37.06 -12.62
N ARG A 444 -26.50 -36.65 -13.63
CA ARG A 444 -27.73 -35.91 -13.42
C ARG A 444 -28.79 -36.83 -12.82
N LEU A 445 -29.25 -36.49 -11.62
CA LEU A 445 -30.38 -37.13 -10.97
C LEU A 445 -31.57 -36.19 -11.07
N GLY A 446 -32.62 -36.60 -11.78
CA GLY A 446 -33.83 -35.80 -11.95
C GLY A 446 -34.58 -35.58 -10.61
N ALA A 447 -35.54 -34.66 -10.60
CA ALA A 447 -36.36 -34.38 -9.41
C ALA A 447 -37.18 -35.60 -8.98
N THR A 448 -37.45 -36.54 -9.85
CA THR A 448 -38.16 -37.80 -9.60
C THR A 448 -37.27 -38.96 -9.19
N ALA A 449 -35.91 -38.77 -9.14
CA ALA A 449 -34.99 -39.83 -8.73
C ALA A 449 -35.30 -40.29 -7.29
N THR A 450 -35.55 -41.60 -7.13
CA THR A 450 -35.86 -42.21 -5.85
C THR A 450 -34.65 -42.66 -5.08
N HIS A 451 -33.54 -42.93 -5.79
CA HIS A 451 -32.28 -43.40 -5.20
C HIS A 451 -31.07 -42.88 -5.96
N HIS A 452 -29.92 -42.88 -5.29
CA HIS A 452 -28.58 -42.73 -5.86
C HIS A 452 -27.81 -44.04 -5.72
N TRP A 453 -27.11 -44.47 -6.75
CA TRP A 453 -26.24 -45.61 -6.68
C TRP A 453 -25.00 -45.46 -7.57
N CYS A 454 -23.84 -45.41 -6.90
CA CYS A 454 -22.54 -45.70 -7.51
C CYS A 454 -22.02 -46.98 -6.83
N ARG A 455 -21.93 -48.07 -7.59
CA ARG A 455 -21.54 -49.38 -7.05
C ARG A 455 -20.09 -49.37 -6.58
N LEU A 456 -19.82 -49.93 -5.40
CA LEU A 456 -18.46 -50.26 -4.98
C LEU A 456 -17.94 -51.40 -5.88
N PRO A 457 -16.64 -51.45 -6.22
CA PRO A 457 -16.04 -52.58 -6.89
C PRO A 457 -16.27 -53.86 -6.09
N ASP A 458 -16.41 -54.99 -6.79
CA ASP A 458 -16.73 -56.29 -6.18
C ASP A 458 -15.60 -56.87 -5.31
N ASP A 459 -14.38 -56.33 -5.44
CA ASP A 459 -13.18 -56.73 -4.67
C ASP A 459 -13.05 -56.01 -3.31
N GLY A 460 -14.04 -55.23 -2.88
CA GLY A 460 -14.00 -54.44 -1.67
C GLY A 460 -12.94 -53.31 -1.67
N GLY A 461 -12.22 -53.21 -2.78
CA GLY A 461 -11.18 -52.21 -2.99
C GLY A 461 -11.75 -50.79 -3.08
N ARG A 462 -11.12 -49.86 -2.40
CA ARG A 462 -11.44 -48.46 -2.50
C ARG A 462 -10.92 -47.94 -3.84
N VAL A 463 -11.82 -47.76 -4.82
CA VAL A 463 -11.43 -47.21 -6.11
C VAL A 463 -10.87 -45.79 -5.91
N VAL A 464 -9.61 -45.60 -6.21
CA VAL A 464 -9.00 -44.28 -6.31
C VAL A 464 -9.71 -43.53 -7.44
N GLY A 465 -10.49 -42.49 -7.08
CA GLY A 465 -11.28 -41.70 -8.03
C GLY A 465 -12.77 -42.13 -8.16
N GLY A 466 -13.24 -43.07 -7.32
CA GLY A 466 -14.65 -43.45 -7.24
C GLY A 466 -15.53 -42.38 -6.55
N CYS A 467 -16.86 -42.57 -6.67
CA CYS A 467 -17.82 -41.72 -5.98
C CYS A 467 -17.69 -41.87 -4.46
N ALA A 468 -17.62 -40.75 -3.71
CA ALA A 468 -17.49 -40.79 -2.26
C ALA A 468 -18.71 -41.43 -1.56
N ALA A 469 -19.87 -41.40 -2.20
CA ALA A 469 -21.10 -42.07 -1.74
C ALA A 469 -21.33 -43.44 -2.43
N ALA A 470 -20.27 -44.08 -2.93
CA ALA A 470 -20.38 -45.43 -3.49
C ALA A 470 -20.74 -46.41 -2.36
N SER A 471 -21.68 -47.31 -2.63
CA SER A 471 -22.23 -48.28 -1.66
C SER A 471 -22.55 -49.61 -2.32
N THR A 472 -22.73 -50.65 -1.51
CA THR A 472 -23.10 -51.98 -1.96
C THR A 472 -24.57 -52.09 -2.41
N ARG A 473 -25.41 -51.12 -2.05
CA ARG A 473 -26.82 -51.03 -2.39
C ARG A 473 -27.21 -49.61 -2.79
N PRO A 474 -28.30 -49.44 -3.57
CA PRO A 474 -28.88 -48.12 -3.84
C PRO A 474 -29.23 -47.39 -2.53
N GLN A 475 -28.85 -46.14 -2.43
CA GLN A 475 -29.19 -45.27 -1.28
C GLN A 475 -30.47 -44.51 -1.57
N THR A 476 -31.46 -44.64 -0.70
CA THR A 476 -32.67 -43.83 -0.77
C THR A 476 -32.41 -42.39 -0.27
N LEU A 477 -33.34 -41.46 -0.51
CA LEU A 477 -33.16 -40.08 -0.01
C LEU A 477 -33.06 -40.01 1.52
N PRO A 478 -33.89 -40.76 2.33
CA PRO A 478 -33.71 -40.80 3.77
C PRO A 478 -32.34 -41.29 4.22
N ASP A 479 -31.72 -42.28 3.52
CA ASP A 479 -30.37 -42.78 3.82
C ASP A 479 -29.30 -41.74 3.51
N TYR A 480 -29.55 -40.83 2.55
CA TYR A 480 -28.59 -39.84 2.06
C TYR A 480 -28.66 -38.51 2.82
N LEU A 481 -29.85 -38.12 3.33
CA LEU A 481 -30.07 -36.83 3.99
C LEU A 481 -29.12 -36.59 5.19
N PRO A 482 -28.76 -37.57 6.06
CA PRO A 482 -27.82 -37.33 7.15
C PRO A 482 -26.44 -36.83 6.69
N SER A 483 -25.95 -37.30 5.54
CA SER A 483 -24.72 -36.80 4.93
C SER A 483 -24.84 -35.35 4.47
N VAL A 484 -25.99 -34.98 3.91
CA VAL A 484 -26.27 -33.59 3.51
C VAL A 484 -26.36 -32.69 4.71
N THR A 485 -27.12 -33.10 5.76
CA THR A 485 -27.27 -32.33 7.01
C THR A 485 -25.93 -32.09 7.68
N SER A 486 -25.07 -33.12 7.78
CA SER A 486 -23.76 -32.97 8.40
C SER A 486 -22.86 -31.94 7.67
N VAL A 487 -22.98 -31.84 6.33
CA VAL A 487 -22.24 -30.82 5.55
C VAL A 487 -22.85 -29.43 5.74
N VAL A 488 -24.17 -29.31 5.79
CA VAL A 488 -24.85 -28.04 6.09
C VAL A 488 -24.43 -27.55 7.49
N ASP A 489 -24.46 -28.42 8.49
CA ASP A 489 -24.09 -28.07 9.86
C ASP A 489 -22.61 -27.69 9.99
N LEU A 490 -21.72 -28.34 9.25
CA LEU A 490 -20.32 -27.94 9.19
C LEU A 490 -20.15 -26.54 8.59
N ILE A 491 -20.79 -26.26 7.45
CA ILE A 491 -20.68 -24.98 6.75
C ILE A 491 -21.25 -23.85 7.60
N LEU A 492 -22.40 -24.08 8.22
CA LEU A 492 -23.06 -23.09 9.09
C LEU A 492 -22.42 -23.00 10.49
N GLY A 493 -21.43 -23.83 10.80
CA GLY A 493 -20.70 -23.78 12.07
C GLY A 493 -21.45 -24.40 13.25
N ARG A 494 -22.46 -25.22 13.00
CA ARG A 494 -23.28 -25.88 14.02
C ARG A 494 -22.62 -27.14 14.59
N SER A 495 -21.82 -27.84 13.78
CA SER A 495 -21.14 -29.07 14.16
C SER A 495 -19.75 -29.15 13.50
N ASP A 496 -18.80 -29.79 14.19
CA ASP A 496 -17.46 -30.10 13.70
C ASP A 496 -17.20 -31.62 13.52
N THR A 497 -18.24 -32.44 13.58
CA THR A 497 -18.14 -33.91 13.46
C THR A 497 -17.39 -34.37 12.21
N ILE A 498 -17.48 -33.62 11.10
CA ILE A 498 -16.70 -33.93 9.88
C ILE A 498 -15.20 -33.66 10.12
N LEU A 499 -14.83 -32.60 10.86
CA LEU A 499 -13.44 -32.29 11.17
C LEU A 499 -12.87 -33.35 12.12
N GLU A 500 -13.65 -33.80 13.11
CA GLU A 500 -13.27 -34.89 14.00
C GLU A 500 -12.98 -36.20 13.22
N ARG A 501 -13.86 -36.57 12.27
CA ARG A 501 -13.65 -37.73 11.38
C ARG A 501 -12.39 -37.59 10.54
N LEU A 502 -12.10 -36.39 10.07
CA LEU A 502 -10.87 -36.11 9.30
C LEU A 502 -9.62 -36.23 10.17
N SER A 503 -9.67 -35.78 11.43
CA SER A 503 -8.58 -35.93 12.39
C SER A 503 -8.33 -37.41 12.72
N GLN A 504 -9.37 -38.17 13.07
CA GLN A 504 -9.26 -39.61 13.34
C GLN A 504 -8.67 -40.36 12.13
N ARG A 505 -9.07 -39.97 10.91
CA ARG A 505 -8.50 -40.58 9.71
C ARG A 505 -7.02 -40.23 9.52
N LEU A 506 -6.60 -39.00 9.90
CA LEU A 506 -5.21 -38.59 9.89
C LEU A 506 -4.38 -39.47 10.81
N ASP A 507 -4.90 -39.73 12.04
CA ASP A 507 -4.26 -40.59 13.00
C ASP A 507 -4.05 -42.01 12.46
N VAL A 508 -5.08 -42.64 11.89
CA VAL A 508 -4.99 -43.95 11.25
C VAL A 508 -3.93 -44.02 10.15
N VAL A 509 -3.84 -42.96 9.30
CA VAL A 509 -2.84 -42.92 8.22
C VAL A 509 -1.43 -42.71 8.79
N SER A 510 -1.30 -41.98 9.90
CA SER A 510 -0.03 -41.75 10.58
C SER A 510 0.47 -43.01 11.27
N ASP A 511 -0.42 -43.73 11.97
CA ASP A 511 -0.12 -45.00 12.65
C ASP A 511 0.31 -46.10 11.67
N ALA A 512 -0.26 -46.07 10.46
CA ALA A 512 0.16 -46.89 9.33
C ALA A 512 1.51 -46.48 8.72
N GLN A 513 2.22 -45.50 9.32
CA GLN A 513 3.51 -44.95 8.87
C GLN A 513 3.49 -44.33 7.45
N MET A 514 2.31 -43.99 6.94
CA MET A 514 2.15 -43.35 5.64
C MET A 514 2.35 -41.83 5.75
N TYR A 515 3.49 -41.38 6.27
CA TYR A 515 3.77 -40.00 6.67
C TYR A 515 3.57 -38.96 5.57
N GLU A 516 3.92 -39.26 4.31
CA GLU A 516 3.70 -38.36 3.18
C GLU A 516 2.21 -38.16 2.90
N THR A 517 1.42 -39.22 3.02
CA THR A 517 -0.03 -39.17 2.83
C THR A 517 -0.67 -38.44 4.00
N ALA A 518 -0.23 -38.70 5.24
CA ALA A 518 -0.66 -37.99 6.44
C ALA A 518 -0.38 -36.48 6.32
N ALA A 519 0.83 -36.10 5.90
CA ALA A 519 1.18 -34.69 5.72
C ALA A 519 0.29 -33.98 4.68
N ARG A 520 -0.03 -34.64 3.55
CA ARG A 520 -0.95 -34.11 2.55
C ARG A 520 -2.39 -33.97 3.08
N HIS A 521 -2.85 -34.91 3.89
CA HIS A 521 -4.17 -34.85 4.53
C HIS A 521 -4.21 -33.73 5.55
N ARG A 522 -3.20 -33.61 6.42
CA ARG A 522 -3.04 -32.53 7.39
C ARG A 522 -3.11 -31.16 6.71
N ASP A 523 -2.31 -30.93 5.65
CA ASP A 523 -2.24 -29.63 4.96
C ASP A 523 -3.57 -29.26 4.28
N ARG A 524 -4.30 -30.25 3.74
CA ARG A 524 -5.64 -30.04 3.18
C ARG A 524 -6.68 -29.74 4.24
N MET A 525 -6.61 -30.44 5.39
CA MET A 525 -7.51 -30.20 6.50
C MET A 525 -7.28 -28.82 7.10
N ALA A 526 -6.03 -28.38 7.31
CA ALA A 526 -5.70 -27.04 7.78
C ALA A 526 -6.26 -25.96 6.84
N ALA A 527 -6.03 -26.07 5.52
CA ALA A 527 -6.59 -25.16 4.56
C ALA A 527 -8.15 -25.14 4.54
N THR A 528 -8.79 -26.26 4.86
CA THR A 528 -10.26 -26.37 4.96
C THR A 528 -10.75 -25.66 6.22
N ILE A 529 -10.12 -25.88 7.36
CA ILE A 529 -10.42 -25.23 8.64
C ILE A 529 -10.32 -23.71 8.50
N ASP A 530 -9.24 -23.20 7.92
CA ASP A 530 -9.03 -21.76 7.72
C ASP A 530 -10.15 -21.12 6.89
N GLN A 531 -10.57 -21.80 5.80
CA GLN A 531 -11.64 -21.28 4.95
C GLN A 531 -13.01 -21.37 5.61
N LEU A 532 -13.30 -22.44 6.36
CA LEU A 532 -14.53 -22.58 7.15
C LEU A 532 -14.61 -21.51 8.24
N ALA A 533 -13.57 -21.38 9.06
CA ALA A 533 -13.53 -20.40 10.15
C ALA A 533 -13.65 -18.95 9.61
N ARG A 534 -12.99 -18.66 8.50
CA ARG A 534 -13.14 -17.37 7.84
C ARG A 534 -14.57 -17.14 7.35
N CYS A 535 -15.16 -18.12 6.69
CA CYS A 535 -16.51 -18.03 6.16
C CYS A 535 -17.52 -17.85 7.29
N GLN A 536 -17.45 -18.66 8.35
CA GLN A 536 -18.32 -18.59 9.51
C GLN A 536 -18.26 -17.23 10.21
N ARG A 537 -17.04 -16.66 10.40
CA ARG A 537 -16.86 -15.32 10.97
C ARG A 537 -17.51 -14.22 10.13
N LEU A 538 -17.31 -14.25 8.81
CA LEU A 538 -17.89 -13.24 7.92
C LEU A 538 -19.43 -13.40 7.85
N SER A 539 -19.95 -14.63 7.76
CA SER A 539 -21.39 -14.89 7.72
C SER A 539 -22.07 -14.46 9.00
N SER A 540 -21.44 -14.67 10.17
CA SER A 540 -21.99 -14.25 11.46
C SER A 540 -22.12 -12.72 11.54
N LEU A 541 -21.12 -11.96 11.08
CA LEU A 541 -21.21 -10.50 11.00
C LEU A 541 -22.30 -10.06 10.02
N CYS A 542 -22.38 -10.72 8.86
CA CYS A 542 -23.39 -10.38 7.84
C CYS A 542 -24.83 -10.78 8.25
N ALA A 543 -25.00 -11.69 9.17
CA ALA A 543 -26.31 -12.07 9.71
C ALA A 543 -26.92 -10.97 10.59
N ILE A 544 -26.09 -10.15 11.24
CA ILE A 544 -26.54 -9.06 12.14
C ILE A 544 -27.18 -7.96 11.29
N ALA A 545 -28.44 -7.62 11.60
CA ALA A 545 -29.16 -6.59 10.86
C ALA A 545 -28.58 -5.20 11.10
N GLU A 546 -28.24 -4.87 12.34
CA GLU A 546 -27.57 -3.62 12.71
C GLU A 546 -26.61 -3.84 13.87
N LEU A 547 -25.38 -3.31 13.73
CA LEU A 547 -24.34 -3.35 14.74
C LEU A 547 -23.67 -1.97 14.81
N VAL A 548 -23.67 -1.37 16.00
CA VAL A 548 -22.99 -0.11 16.28
C VAL A 548 -21.75 -0.38 17.11
N VAL A 549 -20.60 0.10 16.64
CA VAL A 549 -19.32 -0.14 17.28
C VAL A 549 -18.57 1.17 17.45
N ALA A 550 -17.90 1.34 18.58
CA ALA A 550 -17.03 2.46 18.91
C ALA A 550 -15.60 1.97 19.16
N ARG A 551 -14.61 2.75 18.74
CA ARG A 551 -13.21 2.54 19.04
C ARG A 551 -12.56 3.84 19.48
N SER A 552 -11.68 3.79 20.48
CA SER A 552 -10.93 4.98 20.91
C SER A 552 -10.02 5.48 19.79
N ASP A 553 -9.98 6.81 19.56
CA ASP A 553 -9.10 7.48 18.61
C ASP A 553 -7.67 7.70 19.15
N GLY A 554 -7.41 7.31 20.41
CA GLY A 554 -6.14 7.54 21.11
C GLY A 554 -5.94 8.97 21.61
N ALA A 555 -6.82 9.93 21.28
CA ALA A 555 -6.77 11.32 21.70
C ALA A 555 -7.87 11.67 22.73
N GLY A 556 -8.61 10.66 23.20
CA GLY A 556 -9.70 10.79 24.15
C GLY A 556 -11.09 10.99 23.51
N GLY A 557 -11.20 10.82 22.21
CA GLY A 557 -12.42 10.75 21.44
C GLY A 557 -12.73 9.31 20.96
N TRP A 558 -13.77 9.19 20.15
CA TRP A 558 -14.26 7.93 19.63
C TRP A 558 -14.44 7.95 18.11
N GLU A 559 -13.98 6.91 17.44
CA GLU A 559 -14.35 6.54 16.07
C GLU A 559 -15.59 5.65 16.15
N LEU A 560 -16.64 5.96 15.37
CA LEU A 560 -17.94 5.31 15.39
C LEU A 560 -18.26 4.70 14.04
N ALA A 561 -18.84 3.50 14.02
CA ALA A 561 -19.28 2.82 12.81
C ALA A 561 -20.64 2.15 13.02
N VAL A 562 -21.56 2.35 12.07
CA VAL A 562 -22.82 1.61 11.95
C VAL A 562 -22.67 0.61 10.82
N ILE A 563 -22.85 -0.66 11.13
CA ILE A 563 -22.67 -1.79 10.21
C ILE A 563 -24.03 -2.47 10.04
N ARG A 564 -24.49 -2.64 8.79
CA ARG A 564 -25.72 -3.37 8.46
C ARG A 564 -25.41 -4.51 7.52
N HIS A 565 -25.75 -5.73 7.91
CA HIS A 565 -25.50 -6.94 7.11
C HIS A 565 -24.08 -7.02 6.54
N GLY A 566 -23.05 -6.74 7.38
CA GLY A 566 -21.65 -6.79 6.98
C GLY A 566 -21.18 -5.71 6.02
N ARG A 567 -21.96 -4.63 5.86
CA ARG A 567 -21.59 -3.42 5.11
C ARG A 567 -21.54 -2.21 6.03
N LEU A 568 -20.61 -1.30 5.80
CA LEU A 568 -20.55 -0.03 6.52
C LEU A 568 -21.70 0.86 6.03
N ALA A 569 -22.65 1.14 6.91
CA ALA A 569 -23.83 1.95 6.61
C ALA A 569 -23.64 3.43 7.00
N ALA A 570 -22.88 3.71 8.07
CA ALA A 570 -22.47 5.07 8.44
C ALA A 570 -21.15 5.03 9.23
N ALA A 571 -20.43 6.14 9.21
CA ALA A 571 -19.20 6.34 10.00
C ALA A 571 -19.11 7.78 10.50
N GLY A 572 -18.57 7.97 11.70
CA GLY A 572 -18.41 9.29 12.30
C GLY A 572 -17.38 9.29 13.43
N THR A 573 -17.18 10.46 14.03
CA THR A 573 -16.29 10.63 15.18
C THR A 573 -16.98 11.47 16.25
N ALA A 574 -16.76 11.10 17.51
CA ALA A 574 -17.12 11.93 18.66
C ALA A 574 -15.80 12.46 19.28
N PRO A 575 -15.45 13.76 19.09
CA PRO A 575 -14.23 14.32 19.63
C PRO A 575 -14.19 14.30 21.16
N ARG A 576 -13.00 14.41 21.74
CA ARG A 576 -12.82 14.53 23.19
C ARG A 576 -13.72 15.62 23.77
N GLY A 577 -14.43 15.28 24.85
CA GLY A 577 -15.34 16.21 25.55
C GLY A 577 -16.76 16.24 24.97
N HIS A 578 -17.05 15.54 23.87
CA HIS A 578 -18.40 15.38 23.35
C HIS A 578 -19.00 14.06 23.79
N ALA A 579 -20.27 14.06 24.19
CA ALA A 579 -20.99 12.83 24.48
C ALA A 579 -21.16 11.99 23.20
N PRO A 580 -20.73 10.72 23.16
CA PRO A 580 -20.78 9.91 21.94
C PRO A 580 -22.18 9.48 21.55
N MET A 581 -23.11 9.27 22.51
CA MET A 581 -24.42 8.70 22.23
C MET A 581 -25.32 9.56 21.34
N PRO A 582 -25.37 10.90 21.43
CA PRO A 582 -26.09 11.72 20.45
C PRO A 582 -25.56 11.54 19.03
N VAL A 583 -24.22 11.48 18.85
CA VAL A 583 -23.59 11.23 17.54
C VAL A 583 -23.98 9.84 17.02
N VAL A 584 -24.01 8.82 17.88
CA VAL A 584 -24.48 7.47 17.52
C VAL A 584 -25.92 7.52 17.00
N ALA A 585 -26.83 8.21 17.70
CA ALA A 585 -28.23 8.33 17.30
C ALA A 585 -28.37 9.01 15.92
N GLU A 586 -27.61 10.07 15.66
CA GLU A 586 -27.58 10.75 14.35
C GLU A 586 -27.03 9.83 13.25
N LEU A 587 -25.95 9.09 13.52
CA LEU A 587 -25.37 8.15 12.56
C LEU A 587 -26.33 7.00 12.22
N VAL A 588 -27.02 6.43 13.21
CA VAL A 588 -28.02 5.36 13.00
C VAL A 588 -29.17 5.87 12.15
N ALA A 589 -29.67 7.09 12.44
CA ALA A 589 -30.76 7.71 11.69
C ALA A 589 -30.35 8.03 10.22
N ALA A 590 -29.12 8.41 9.98
CA ALA A 590 -28.58 8.76 8.66
C ALA A 590 -27.97 7.57 7.90
N ALA A 591 -27.88 6.40 8.52
CA ALA A 591 -27.20 5.24 7.96
C ALA A 591 -27.89 4.68 6.70
N GLU A 592 -27.09 4.31 5.71
CA GLU A 592 -27.55 3.69 4.45
C GLU A 592 -28.42 2.46 4.74
N THR A 593 -29.56 2.36 4.05
CA THR A 593 -30.38 1.15 4.07
C THR A 593 -29.70 0.05 3.27
N VAL A 594 -29.47 -1.11 3.89
CA VAL A 594 -28.87 -2.28 3.27
C VAL A 594 -29.92 -3.37 3.10
N LEU A 595 -30.16 -3.79 1.86
CA LEU A 595 -31.04 -4.91 1.55
C LEU A 595 -30.18 -6.19 1.46
N PRO A 596 -30.36 -7.17 2.37
CA PRO A 596 -29.63 -8.42 2.33
C PRO A 596 -30.18 -9.35 1.24
N ASP A 597 -29.30 -10.21 0.68
CA ASP A 597 -29.69 -11.34 -0.16
C ASP A 597 -29.56 -12.69 0.59
N ASP A 598 -29.88 -13.80 -0.09
CA ASP A 598 -29.86 -15.16 0.48
C ASP A 598 -28.44 -15.81 0.40
N THR A 599 -27.42 -15.08 -0.01
CA THR A 599 -26.05 -15.60 0.00
C THR A 599 -25.47 -15.62 1.43
N PRO A 600 -24.39 -16.41 1.68
CA PRO A 600 -23.77 -16.46 3.01
C PRO A 600 -23.29 -15.10 3.56
N LEU A 601 -22.96 -14.17 2.67
CA LEU A 601 -22.51 -12.82 3.04
C LEU A 601 -23.57 -11.74 2.84
N ARG A 602 -24.84 -12.14 2.68
CA ARG A 602 -25.97 -11.21 2.55
C ARG A 602 -25.75 -10.09 1.51
N GLY A 603 -25.03 -10.42 0.41
CA GLY A 603 -24.67 -9.47 -0.62
C GLY A 603 -23.51 -8.53 -0.27
N ALA A 604 -22.90 -8.65 0.91
CA ALA A 604 -21.72 -7.89 1.27
C ALA A 604 -20.47 -8.41 0.50
N SER A 605 -19.58 -7.49 0.16
CA SER A 605 -18.26 -7.85 -0.38
C SER A 605 -17.43 -8.57 0.69
N PRO A 606 -16.78 -9.72 0.36
CA PRO A 606 -15.94 -10.42 1.33
C PRO A 606 -14.76 -9.60 1.86
N GLU A 607 -14.31 -8.62 1.09
CA GLU A 607 -13.21 -7.73 1.47
C GLU A 607 -13.69 -6.66 2.45
N GLU A 608 -14.87 -6.07 2.20
CA GLU A 608 -15.51 -5.12 3.11
C GLU A 608 -15.90 -5.79 4.42
N ALA A 609 -16.63 -6.91 4.37
CA ALA A 609 -17.01 -7.67 5.57
C ALA A 609 -15.76 -8.11 6.38
N GLY A 610 -14.69 -8.50 5.69
CA GLY A 610 -13.42 -8.85 6.32
C GLY A 610 -12.70 -7.67 6.96
N LEU A 611 -12.79 -6.47 6.39
CA LEU A 611 -12.25 -5.24 6.97
C LEU A 611 -13.03 -4.86 8.23
N LEU A 612 -14.37 -4.89 8.15
CA LEU A 612 -15.25 -4.61 9.26
C LEU A 612 -15.08 -5.61 10.40
N TYR A 613 -15.00 -6.92 10.09
CA TYR A 613 -14.79 -7.95 11.11
C TYR A 613 -13.48 -7.72 11.89
N ARG A 614 -12.38 -7.39 11.21
CA ARG A 614 -11.10 -7.09 11.90
C ARG A 614 -11.22 -5.88 12.82
N TRP A 615 -11.94 -4.85 12.37
CA TRP A 615 -12.13 -3.65 13.16
C TRP A 615 -13.04 -3.91 14.39
N VAL A 616 -14.13 -4.67 14.23
CA VAL A 616 -15.02 -5.10 15.32
C VAL A 616 -14.31 -5.98 16.34
N SER A 617 -13.43 -6.88 15.86
CA SER A 617 -12.68 -7.82 16.71
C SER A 617 -11.41 -7.22 17.33
N ASP A 618 -11.10 -5.95 17.07
CA ASP A 618 -9.96 -5.26 17.69
C ASP A 618 -10.20 -5.12 19.21
N PRO A 619 -9.21 -5.42 20.09
CA PRO A 619 -9.38 -5.28 21.54
C PRO A 619 -9.77 -3.88 22.01
N GLY A 620 -9.45 -2.84 21.21
CA GLY A 620 -9.83 -1.45 21.46
C GLY A 620 -11.28 -1.12 21.09
N SER A 621 -11.95 -1.98 20.35
CA SER A 621 -13.34 -1.78 19.93
C SER A 621 -14.35 -2.17 21.01
N ARG A 622 -15.48 -1.48 21.04
CA ARG A 622 -16.60 -1.70 21.96
C ARG A 622 -17.89 -1.77 21.17
N ILE A 623 -18.68 -2.81 21.36
CA ILE A 623 -20.04 -2.89 20.84
C ILE A 623 -20.89 -1.92 21.66
N VAL A 624 -21.53 -0.98 20.99
CA VAL A 624 -22.43 0.02 21.58
C VAL A 624 -23.87 -0.49 21.57
N ASP A 625 -24.27 -1.05 20.41
CA ASP A 625 -25.59 -1.63 20.19
C ASP A 625 -25.53 -2.72 19.12
N SER A 626 -26.44 -3.69 19.20
CA SER A 626 -26.53 -4.79 18.24
C SER A 626 -27.94 -5.37 18.20
N SER A 627 -28.50 -5.56 17.00
CA SER A 627 -29.80 -6.22 16.82
C SER A 627 -29.77 -7.70 17.18
N ASP A 628 -28.60 -8.35 17.11
CA ASP A 628 -28.39 -9.78 17.33
C ASP A 628 -27.08 -10.04 18.07
N ALA A 629 -27.00 -11.19 18.75
CA ALA A 629 -25.79 -11.56 19.48
C ALA A 629 -24.64 -11.92 18.53
N LEU A 630 -23.47 -11.34 18.77
CA LEU A 630 -22.22 -11.76 18.13
C LEU A 630 -21.57 -12.86 18.98
N ALA A 631 -21.68 -14.12 18.53
CA ALA A 631 -21.13 -15.26 19.25
C ALA A 631 -19.59 -15.29 19.19
N THR A 632 -18.96 -15.69 20.31
CA THR A 632 -17.52 -15.97 20.39
C THR A 632 -17.30 -17.26 21.22
N PRO A 633 -16.69 -18.31 20.67
CA PRO A 633 -16.15 -18.45 19.30
C PRO A 633 -17.24 -18.51 18.23
N VAL A 634 -16.91 -17.99 17.04
CA VAL A 634 -17.84 -17.95 15.91
C VAL A 634 -17.79 -19.27 15.15
N GLY A 635 -18.77 -20.13 15.42
CA GLY A 635 -18.93 -21.42 14.73
C GLY A 635 -17.93 -22.49 15.13
N SER A 636 -18.19 -23.71 14.69
CA SER A 636 -17.45 -24.92 15.08
C SER A 636 -16.00 -24.95 14.59
N ALA A 637 -15.69 -24.39 13.44
CA ALA A 637 -14.32 -24.40 12.89
C ALA A 637 -13.35 -23.50 13.67
N GLN A 638 -13.83 -22.54 14.45
CA GLN A 638 -12.98 -21.69 15.29
C GLN A 638 -12.16 -22.50 16.33
N ARG A 639 -12.74 -23.56 16.86
CA ARG A 639 -12.07 -24.45 17.84
C ARG A 639 -10.84 -25.17 17.26
N TRP A 640 -10.76 -25.30 15.94
CA TRP A 640 -9.71 -25.99 15.21
C TRP A 640 -8.58 -25.08 14.72
N LEU A 641 -8.64 -23.77 14.97
CA LEU A 641 -7.63 -22.82 14.46
C LEU A 641 -6.24 -23.05 15.04
N GLU A 642 -6.13 -23.39 16.32
CA GLU A 642 -4.85 -23.71 16.95
C GLU A 642 -4.22 -24.96 16.30
N TRP A 643 -5.03 -25.99 16.08
CA TRP A 643 -4.60 -27.18 15.33
C TRP A 643 -4.15 -26.82 13.91
N SER A 644 -4.89 -25.96 13.21
CA SER A 644 -4.52 -25.49 11.87
C SER A 644 -3.20 -24.73 11.88
N GLN A 645 -2.97 -23.88 12.87
CA GLN A 645 -1.70 -23.16 13.01
C GLN A 645 -0.52 -24.12 13.21
N THR A 646 -0.65 -25.10 14.12
CA THR A 646 0.37 -26.13 14.34
C THR A 646 0.67 -26.92 13.04
N ALA A 647 -0.37 -27.21 12.24
CA ALA A 647 -0.21 -27.87 10.96
C ALA A 647 0.56 -27.01 9.93
N HIS A 648 0.34 -25.69 9.92
CA HIS A 648 1.10 -24.76 9.07
C HIS A 648 2.55 -24.65 9.50
N ASP A 649 2.83 -24.56 10.78
CA ASP A 649 4.20 -24.51 11.33
C ASP A 649 4.99 -25.78 10.95
N ALA A 650 4.36 -26.96 11.09
CA ALA A 650 4.95 -28.24 10.68
C ALA A 650 5.22 -28.32 9.17
N ARG A 651 4.40 -27.69 8.35
CA ARG A 651 4.62 -27.57 6.90
C ARG A 651 5.79 -26.67 6.56
N ASP A 652 5.92 -25.52 7.22
CA ASP A 652 6.98 -24.52 6.96
C ASP A 652 8.36 -25.06 7.37
N ILE A 653 8.44 -25.89 8.42
CA ILE A 653 9.65 -26.65 8.81
C ILE A 653 10.06 -27.62 7.68
N ARG A 654 9.10 -28.33 7.07
CA ARG A 654 9.36 -29.30 6.00
C ARG A 654 9.74 -28.63 4.67
N THR A 655 9.26 -27.44 4.41
CA THR A 655 9.55 -26.66 3.20
C THR A 655 10.18 -25.33 3.60
N PRO A 656 11.45 -25.31 4.02
CA PRO A 656 12.11 -24.04 4.30
C PRO A 656 12.02 -23.17 3.06
N ARG A 657 11.41 -22.00 3.18
CA ARG A 657 11.38 -21.01 2.10
C ARG A 657 12.82 -20.82 1.67
N HIS A 658 13.17 -21.23 0.47
CA HIS A 658 14.43 -20.87 -0.16
C HIS A 658 14.50 -19.34 -0.13
N ARG A 659 15.15 -18.77 0.87
CA ARG A 659 15.66 -17.41 0.79
C ARG A 659 16.52 -17.41 -0.46
N SER A 660 16.13 -16.66 -1.46
CA SER A 660 16.87 -16.47 -2.69
C SER A 660 18.34 -16.25 -2.32
N ARG A 661 19.18 -17.27 -2.54
CA ARG A 661 20.63 -17.11 -2.49
C ARG A 661 20.98 -16.01 -3.50
N PRO A 662 21.84 -15.06 -3.15
CA PRO A 662 22.41 -14.19 -4.16
C PRO A 662 23.03 -15.09 -5.23
N ARG A 663 22.74 -14.82 -6.49
CA ARG A 663 23.39 -15.48 -7.62
C ARG A 663 24.89 -15.29 -7.45
N ALA A 664 25.60 -16.38 -7.15
CA ALA A 664 27.03 -16.43 -7.30
C ALA A 664 27.33 -16.30 -8.81
N ASP A 665 27.92 -15.18 -9.19
CA ASP A 665 28.47 -15.00 -10.53
C ASP A 665 29.50 -16.10 -10.77
N GLY A 666 29.28 -16.86 -11.85
CA GLY A 666 30.15 -17.94 -12.28
C GLY A 666 31.51 -17.40 -12.76
N GLY A 667 32.40 -17.18 -11.83
CA GLY A 667 33.82 -16.99 -12.12
C GLY A 667 34.42 -18.29 -12.69
N ARG A 668 34.62 -18.38 -14.01
CA ARG A 668 35.41 -19.43 -14.64
C ARG A 668 36.85 -19.28 -14.16
N LEU A 669 37.29 -20.18 -13.30
CA LEU A 669 38.71 -20.41 -13.02
C LEU A 669 39.37 -20.90 -14.33
N ARG A 670 40.24 -20.06 -14.93
CA ARG A 670 41.26 -20.52 -15.87
C ARG A 670 42.42 -21.02 -15.05
N LEU A 671 42.74 -22.30 -15.19
CA LEU A 671 44.02 -22.87 -14.75
C LEU A 671 45.11 -22.41 -15.69
N PRO A 672 46.29 -22.00 -15.18
CA PRO A 672 47.45 -21.76 -16.02
C PRO A 672 48.09 -23.07 -16.49
N ALA A 673 48.60 -23.04 -17.72
CA ALA A 673 49.38 -24.13 -18.33
C ALA A 673 50.76 -24.30 -17.65
#